data_f6d3b75b9db029a872e88b91cda2b775
#
_entry.id   f6d3b75b9db029a872e88b91cda2b775
#
_cell.length_a   1.000
_cell.length_b   1.000
_cell.length_c   1.000
_cell.angle_alpha   90.00
_cell.angle_beta   90.00
_cell.angle_gamma   90.00
#
_symmetry.space_group_name_H-M   'P 1'
#
loop_
_entity.id
_entity.type
_entity.pdbx_description
1 polymer ?
#
loop_
_entity_poly.entity_id
_entity_poly.type
_entity_poly.pdbx_seq_one_letter_code
_entity_poly.pdbx_strand_id
1 'polypeptide(L)'
;MTKFTNFFAKLISIVLGILILLNISSIIANDKIALFLTKNPNNTTSQLLVYSLIALGGILMVVGIMALFKLINKLSDKGLTILAIVLIAIYSITTIANIFLFPTIPSSDSFYVQDYAIKMARGDINIIDGNDRYFGKYSNNNAVVLILYYLFKAFFFVGQDNLLWVGRIFNSLCIIGATVLFYFAIVKFTGKKVTATKFLLLSVLLPSVQFSSSWVYTATICMPFIGGIFLCGANLIKATTRKSIIINSAIIGVLSVVGYKVRPVVIFISLAGIICMFFWAFKDKKKLLKSAFSLAICAVVACTSFLVCKGIDNHYYTGSNKQFPITHWIAMSLKGDGDYDLQYKNKHEAMNSTEEINKDSIKDIKNTLNSYTPLTLFKHQYKKSSLMWSEGSVGYYTRQKGINTYRSFNDYICGPKKHMLMMYCQMLWLAFNILIIVYLYKLFRNKSSKKGLLLAITLLGALVFYMIWEVKINYALPFVPIIIAMATMGGISIENKFAVPELTTKKYYKTAYITVATLFIALLLSNIYYVSYSQVIRKTPKIENFASVSNEINNVSQHNKVLKQTFYADSDFNKLSFFSIAHPDNPSSKYKITLKNSKKKVIAEKTYSSHYTFEKTKNVILKLPKTYSPTHNEKFTLTIKGLGADSDYQEFNYSDSSQIDCLPGELKINGKPINGDLKFGLFYTERTTLMSLPAYLTLIAIIALAEALVYISLFKKKNYNLTKR
;
A
#
# COMPACT_ATOMS: atom_id res chain seq x y z
N MET A 1 36.52 18.00 10.03
CA MET A 1 35.62 16.99 9.41
C MET A 1 34.69 16.32 10.43
N THR A 2 35.18 15.78 11.55
CA THR A 2 34.31 15.21 12.62
C THR A 2 33.26 16.19 13.15
N LYS A 3 33.60 17.48 13.27
CA LYS A 3 32.67 18.54 13.68
C LYS A 3 31.54 18.73 12.64
N PHE A 4 31.87 18.78 11.34
CA PHE A 4 30.92 18.94 10.25
C PHE A 4 29.94 17.76 10.14
N THR A 5 30.44 16.51 10.20
CA THR A 5 29.58 15.32 10.15
C THR A 5 28.66 15.22 11.37
N ASN A 6 29.15 15.67 12.56
CA ASN A 6 28.31 15.74 13.75
C ASN A 6 27.23 16.82 13.63
N PHE A 7 27.57 17.98 13.07
CA PHE A 7 26.62 19.04 12.78
C PHE A 7 25.52 18.53 11.82
N PHE A 8 25.93 17.91 10.71
CA PHE A 8 25.02 17.38 9.71
C PHE A 8 24.09 16.28 10.28
N ALA A 9 24.64 15.36 11.08
CA ALA A 9 23.82 14.34 11.75
C ALA A 9 22.81 14.95 12.74
N LYS A 10 23.19 16.00 13.46
CA LYS A 10 22.27 16.73 14.34
C LYS A 10 21.18 17.44 13.53
N LEU A 11 21.56 18.13 12.46
CA LEU A 11 20.61 18.83 11.59
C LEU A 11 19.57 17.86 11.02
N ILE A 12 20.00 16.73 10.44
CA ILE A 12 19.08 15.69 9.94
C ILE A 12 18.19 15.16 11.06
N SER A 13 18.75 14.89 12.24
CA SER A 13 17.96 14.39 13.37
C SER A 13 16.90 15.37 13.85
N ILE A 14 17.19 16.68 13.82
CA ILE A 14 16.24 17.73 14.18
C ILE A 14 15.15 17.84 13.11
N VAL A 15 15.55 18.02 11.85
CA VAL A 15 14.57 18.22 10.75
C VAL A 15 13.66 17.01 10.61
N LEU A 16 14.22 15.80 10.52
CA LEU A 16 13.44 14.57 10.46
C LEU A 16 12.62 14.37 11.75
N GLY A 17 13.16 14.72 12.91
CA GLY A 17 12.45 14.65 14.18
C GLY A 17 11.20 15.53 14.20
N ILE A 18 11.28 16.77 13.71
CA ILE A 18 10.12 17.67 13.59
C ILE A 18 9.08 17.07 12.64
N LEU A 19 9.49 16.58 11.47
CA LEU A 19 8.58 15.95 10.50
C LEU A 19 7.88 14.72 11.07
N ILE A 20 8.61 13.87 11.83
CA ILE A 20 8.02 12.70 12.50
C ILE A 20 7.09 13.12 13.64
N LEU A 21 7.37 14.17 14.40
CA LEU A 21 6.46 14.69 15.42
C LEU A 21 5.16 15.24 14.82
N LEU A 22 5.25 15.97 13.70
CA LEU A 22 4.07 16.38 12.93
C LEU A 22 3.29 15.17 12.40
N ASN A 23 3.99 14.13 11.97
CA ASN A 23 3.35 12.88 11.55
C ASN A 23 2.66 12.17 12.73
N ILE A 24 3.26 12.12 13.91
CA ILE A 24 2.65 11.57 15.14
C ILE A 24 1.32 12.28 15.44
N SER A 25 1.29 13.61 15.35
CA SER A 25 0.04 14.34 15.57
C SER A 25 -1.05 13.95 14.57
N SER A 26 -0.71 13.77 13.30
CA SER A 26 -1.65 13.36 12.27
C SER A 26 -2.03 11.87 12.34
N ILE A 27 -1.16 11.01 12.90
CA ILE A 27 -1.49 9.59 13.18
C ILE A 27 -2.57 9.51 14.26
N ILE A 28 -2.44 10.29 15.33
CA ILE A 28 -3.39 10.32 16.44
C ILE A 28 -4.72 10.93 15.97
N ALA A 29 -4.67 12.08 15.31
CA ALA A 29 -5.84 12.82 14.83
C ALA A 29 -6.22 12.41 13.40
N ASN A 30 -6.32 11.10 13.12
CA ASN A 30 -6.69 10.60 11.80
C ASN A 30 -8.22 10.50 11.66
N ASP A 31 -8.83 11.50 11.02
CA ASP A 31 -10.27 11.59 10.83
C ASP A 31 -10.85 10.39 10.07
N LYS A 32 -10.11 9.82 9.12
CA LYS A 32 -10.58 8.65 8.36
C LYS A 32 -10.83 7.44 9.27
N ILE A 33 -10.00 7.24 10.29
CA ILE A 33 -10.18 6.15 11.26
C ILE A 33 -11.25 6.53 12.29
N ALA A 34 -11.28 7.80 12.70
CA ALA A 34 -12.31 8.32 13.62
C ALA A 34 -13.73 8.13 13.07
N LEU A 35 -13.95 8.42 11.79
CA LEU A 35 -15.25 8.29 11.11
C LEU A 35 -15.88 6.89 11.20
N PHE A 36 -15.12 5.86 11.53
CA PHE A 36 -15.59 4.49 11.54
C PHE A 36 -16.06 3.97 12.90
N LEU A 37 -15.67 4.64 13.96
CA LEU A 37 -16.10 4.30 15.33
C LEU A 37 -17.16 5.25 15.88
N THR A 38 -17.61 6.21 15.08
CA THR A 38 -18.59 7.20 15.52
C THR A 38 -19.76 7.25 14.56
N LYS A 39 -20.97 7.20 15.10
CA LYS A 39 -22.22 7.35 14.35
C LYS A 39 -22.36 8.76 13.78
N ASN A 40 -21.66 9.70 14.36
CA ASN A 40 -21.72 11.12 14.03
C ASN A 40 -20.29 11.67 13.89
N PRO A 41 -19.75 11.76 12.65
CA PRO A 41 -18.39 12.21 12.42
C PRO A 41 -18.13 13.65 12.89
N ASN A 42 -19.17 14.45 13.06
CA ASN A 42 -19.08 15.83 13.51
C ASN A 42 -19.12 15.95 15.04
N ASN A 43 -19.24 14.84 15.79
CA ASN A 43 -19.24 14.88 17.24
C ASN A 43 -17.80 14.84 17.79
N THR A 44 -17.33 15.96 18.28
CA THR A 44 -15.99 16.16 18.84
C THR A 44 -15.66 15.16 19.95
N THR A 45 -16.63 14.81 20.82
CA THR A 45 -16.43 13.83 21.90
C THR A 45 -16.08 12.45 21.36
N SER A 46 -16.78 12.02 20.30
CA SER A 46 -16.53 10.71 19.68
C SER A 46 -15.18 10.68 18.95
N GLN A 47 -14.76 11.78 18.33
CA GLN A 47 -13.43 11.90 17.72
C GLN A 47 -12.32 11.82 18.78
N LEU A 48 -12.46 12.58 19.87
CA LEU A 48 -11.50 12.56 20.98
C LEU A 48 -11.35 11.18 21.61
N LEU A 49 -12.43 10.41 21.72
CA LEU A 49 -12.39 9.03 22.21
C LEU A 49 -11.52 8.14 21.31
N VAL A 50 -11.68 8.23 19.99
CA VAL A 50 -10.86 7.45 19.02
C VAL A 50 -9.42 7.89 19.06
N TYR A 51 -9.14 9.19 19.11
CA TYR A 51 -7.78 9.72 19.22
C TYR A 51 -7.10 9.23 20.51
N SER A 52 -7.85 9.21 21.63
CA SER A 52 -7.36 8.67 22.89
C SER A 52 -7.06 7.18 22.81
N LEU A 53 -7.92 6.38 22.14
CA LEU A 53 -7.67 4.96 21.90
C LEU A 53 -6.39 4.73 21.09
N ILE A 54 -6.18 5.50 20.01
CA ILE A 54 -4.97 5.40 19.19
C ILE A 54 -3.74 5.77 20.02
N ALA A 55 -3.80 6.87 20.76
CA ALA A 55 -2.68 7.36 21.56
C ALA A 55 -2.27 6.35 22.66
N LEU A 56 -3.24 5.91 23.47
CA LEU A 56 -2.98 4.95 24.56
C LEU A 56 -2.55 3.59 24.00
N GLY A 57 -3.24 3.10 22.96
CA GLY A 57 -2.89 1.85 22.27
C GLY A 57 -1.49 1.89 21.66
N GLY A 58 -1.10 3.00 21.03
CA GLY A 58 0.26 3.19 20.53
C GLY A 58 1.34 3.14 21.63
N ILE A 59 1.07 3.76 22.78
CA ILE A 59 1.98 3.68 23.95
C ILE A 59 2.07 2.24 24.45
N LEU A 60 0.96 1.53 24.59
CA LEU A 60 0.94 0.13 25.01
C LEU A 60 1.67 -0.77 24.02
N MET A 61 1.54 -0.51 22.71
CA MET A 61 2.30 -1.22 21.67
C MET A 61 3.81 -1.00 21.80
N VAL A 62 4.27 0.21 22.14
CA VAL A 62 5.71 0.44 22.46
C VAL A 62 6.15 -0.44 23.62
N VAL A 63 5.38 -0.47 24.69
CA VAL A 63 5.72 -1.29 25.88
C VAL A 63 5.69 -2.78 25.55
N GLY A 64 4.71 -3.25 24.79
CA GLY A 64 4.62 -4.62 24.27
C GLY A 64 5.82 -5.01 23.41
N ILE A 65 6.24 -4.14 22.48
CA ILE A 65 7.44 -4.32 21.66
C ILE A 65 8.68 -4.46 22.57
N MET A 66 8.80 -3.63 23.59
CA MET A 66 9.92 -3.71 24.53
C MET A 66 9.91 -5.03 25.33
N ALA A 67 8.75 -5.54 25.73
CA ALA A 67 8.61 -6.84 26.35
C ALA A 67 9.08 -7.98 25.44
N LEU A 68 8.65 -7.97 24.17
CA LEU A 68 9.07 -8.95 23.17
C LEU A 68 10.57 -8.87 22.88
N PHE A 69 11.15 -7.67 22.79
CA PHE A 69 12.58 -7.48 22.61
C PHE A 69 13.38 -8.05 23.79
N LYS A 70 12.88 -7.86 25.03
CA LYS A 70 13.49 -8.45 26.24
C LYS A 70 13.50 -9.99 26.19
N LEU A 71 12.44 -10.60 25.64
CA LEU A 71 12.38 -12.06 25.45
C LEU A 71 13.38 -12.53 24.40
N ILE A 72 13.47 -11.85 23.26
CA ILE A 72 14.43 -12.17 22.18
C ILE A 72 15.87 -12.08 22.67
N ASN A 73 16.19 -11.12 23.55
CA ASN A 73 17.55 -10.98 24.10
C ASN A 73 18.01 -12.19 24.95
N LYS A 74 17.09 -13.04 25.40
CA LYS A 74 17.43 -14.24 26.19
C LYS A 74 17.79 -15.46 25.35
N LEU A 75 17.57 -15.37 24.01
CA LEU A 75 17.82 -16.47 23.11
C LEU A 75 19.31 -16.61 22.81
N SER A 76 19.75 -17.85 22.70
CA SER A 76 21.09 -18.20 22.19
C SER A 76 21.16 -17.88 20.68
N ASP A 77 22.37 -17.87 20.13
CA ASP A 77 22.59 -17.66 18.67
C ASP A 77 21.83 -18.69 17.81
N LYS A 78 21.73 -19.96 18.27
CA LYS A 78 20.92 -21.00 17.64
C LYS A 78 19.43 -20.66 17.73
N GLY A 79 18.97 -20.26 18.90
CA GLY A 79 17.57 -19.83 19.13
C GLY A 79 17.20 -18.62 18.27
N LEU A 80 18.09 -17.62 18.13
CA LEU A 80 17.88 -16.48 17.23
C LEU A 80 17.78 -16.89 15.76
N THR A 81 18.58 -17.87 15.33
CA THR A 81 18.51 -18.37 13.95
C THR A 81 17.20 -19.11 13.69
N ILE A 82 16.76 -19.97 14.62
CA ILE A 82 15.48 -20.68 14.52
C ILE A 82 14.33 -19.66 14.51
N LEU A 83 14.31 -18.69 15.42
CA LEU A 83 13.28 -17.66 15.47
C LEU A 83 13.24 -16.84 14.18
N ALA A 84 14.40 -16.47 13.61
CA ALA A 84 14.46 -15.75 12.35
C ALA A 84 13.85 -16.56 11.18
N ILE A 85 14.16 -17.88 11.10
CA ILE A 85 13.55 -18.78 10.12
C ILE A 85 12.05 -18.85 10.30
N VAL A 86 11.56 -19.03 11.52
CA VAL A 86 10.13 -19.08 11.84
C VAL A 86 9.43 -17.77 11.45
N LEU A 87 10.01 -16.61 11.78
CA LEU A 87 9.44 -15.31 11.44
C LEU A 87 9.41 -15.08 9.90
N ILE A 88 10.47 -15.48 9.19
CA ILE A 88 10.49 -15.42 7.72
C ILE A 88 9.41 -16.36 7.15
N ALA A 89 9.28 -17.57 7.69
CA ALA A 89 8.24 -18.51 7.25
C ALA A 89 6.83 -17.96 7.48
N ILE A 90 6.54 -17.43 8.66
CA ILE A 90 5.24 -16.78 8.96
C ILE A 90 4.98 -15.63 8.00
N TYR A 91 5.97 -14.74 7.80
CA TYR A 91 5.85 -13.61 6.88
C TYR A 91 5.59 -14.07 5.44
N SER A 92 6.28 -15.11 5.00
CA SER A 92 6.12 -15.69 3.65
C SER A 92 4.75 -16.35 3.48
N ILE A 93 4.35 -17.17 4.45
CA ILE A 93 3.04 -17.85 4.43
C ILE A 93 1.91 -16.84 4.42
N THR A 94 1.95 -15.81 5.27
CA THR A 94 0.89 -14.77 5.31
C THR A 94 0.85 -13.95 4.02
N THR A 95 2.01 -13.62 3.43
CA THR A 95 2.10 -12.88 2.17
C THR A 95 1.55 -13.70 0.99
N ILE A 96 1.90 -15.00 0.91
CA ILE A 96 1.42 -15.89 -0.14
C ILE A 96 -0.05 -16.26 0.09
N ALA A 97 -0.45 -16.57 1.33
CA ALA A 97 -1.85 -16.90 1.66
C ALA A 97 -2.79 -15.75 1.28
N ASN A 98 -2.35 -14.50 1.42
CA ASN A 98 -3.17 -13.34 1.05
C ASN A 98 -3.61 -13.38 -0.42
N ILE A 99 -2.76 -13.76 -1.36
CA ILE A 99 -3.15 -13.79 -2.78
C ILE A 99 -4.17 -14.89 -3.10
N PHE A 100 -4.18 -15.99 -2.33
CA PHE A 100 -5.16 -17.07 -2.50
C PHE A 100 -6.46 -16.81 -1.74
N LEU A 101 -6.38 -16.21 -0.54
CA LEU A 101 -7.55 -15.89 0.28
C LEU A 101 -8.30 -14.66 -0.25
N PHE A 102 -7.59 -13.71 -0.86
CA PHE A 102 -8.14 -12.45 -1.37
C PHE A 102 -7.69 -12.19 -2.80
N PRO A 103 -8.09 -13.04 -3.77
CA PRO A 103 -7.77 -12.81 -5.17
C PRO A 103 -8.50 -11.55 -5.64
N THR A 104 -7.73 -10.49 -5.89
CA THR A 104 -8.28 -9.21 -6.35
C THR A 104 -8.16 -9.11 -7.86
N ILE A 105 -9.16 -8.49 -8.48
CA ILE A 105 -9.13 -8.12 -9.90
C ILE A 105 -8.19 -6.93 -10.06
N PRO A 106 -7.24 -6.95 -11.01
CA PRO A 106 -6.41 -5.78 -11.30
C PRO A 106 -7.27 -4.56 -11.63
N SER A 107 -6.88 -3.39 -11.15
CA SER A 107 -7.59 -2.14 -11.42
C SER A 107 -6.62 -0.97 -11.54
N SER A 108 -7.03 0.15 -12.14
CA SER A 108 -6.17 1.33 -12.38
C SER A 108 -4.84 0.93 -13.04
N ASP A 109 -3.73 1.55 -12.61
CA ASP A 109 -2.39 1.31 -13.16
C ASP A 109 -1.98 -0.16 -13.17
N SER A 110 -2.35 -0.92 -12.13
CA SER A 110 -2.05 -2.36 -12.05
C SER A 110 -2.74 -3.17 -13.15
N PHE A 111 -3.91 -2.74 -13.60
CA PHE A 111 -4.60 -3.34 -14.73
C PHE A 111 -3.82 -3.10 -16.02
N TYR A 112 -3.53 -1.85 -16.35
CA TYR A 112 -2.87 -1.51 -17.60
C TYR A 112 -1.50 -2.18 -17.76
N VAL A 113 -0.67 -2.18 -16.71
CA VAL A 113 0.65 -2.80 -16.80
C VAL A 113 0.59 -4.32 -16.97
N GLN A 114 -0.38 -5.00 -16.35
CA GLN A 114 -0.56 -6.43 -16.51
C GLN A 114 -1.20 -6.80 -17.84
N ASP A 115 -2.22 -6.07 -18.27
CA ASP A 115 -2.91 -6.28 -19.54
C ASP A 115 -1.94 -6.15 -20.73
N TYR A 116 -1.17 -5.08 -20.79
CA TYR A 116 -0.16 -4.91 -21.83
C TYR A 116 0.92 -5.99 -21.80
N ALA A 117 1.39 -6.35 -20.62
CA ALA A 117 2.39 -7.43 -20.49
C ALA A 117 1.83 -8.78 -20.96
N ILE A 118 0.55 -9.08 -20.72
CA ILE A 118 -0.12 -10.29 -21.21
C ILE A 118 -0.28 -10.25 -22.73
N LYS A 119 -0.74 -9.13 -23.30
CA LYS A 119 -0.86 -8.94 -24.75
C LYS A 119 0.47 -9.14 -25.46
N MET A 120 1.56 -8.59 -24.90
CA MET A 120 2.91 -8.80 -25.43
C MET A 120 3.34 -10.27 -25.31
N ALA A 121 3.03 -10.94 -24.21
CA ALA A 121 3.39 -12.35 -24.01
C ALA A 121 2.64 -13.28 -24.95
N ARG A 122 1.41 -12.94 -25.32
CA ARG A 122 0.60 -13.65 -26.33
C ARG A 122 1.12 -13.42 -27.76
N GLY A 123 1.82 -12.32 -28.00
CA GLY A 123 2.18 -11.87 -29.32
C GLY A 123 1.10 -11.02 -30.03
N ASP A 124 0.06 -10.60 -29.30
CA ASP A 124 -0.99 -9.71 -29.83
C ASP A 124 -0.42 -8.34 -30.18
N ILE A 125 0.56 -7.89 -29.43
CA ILE A 125 1.32 -6.66 -29.62
C ILE A 125 2.81 -6.93 -29.37
N ASN A 126 3.68 -6.24 -30.11
CA ASN A 126 5.13 -6.36 -29.97
C ASN A 126 5.79 -5.11 -29.36
N ILE A 127 5.05 -4.02 -29.27
CA ILE A 127 5.56 -2.72 -28.87
C ILE A 127 4.50 -2.00 -28.03
N ILE A 128 4.96 -1.16 -27.09
CA ILE A 128 4.08 -0.28 -26.32
C ILE A 128 3.85 0.98 -27.14
N ASP A 129 2.60 1.20 -27.54
CA ASP A 129 2.24 2.35 -28.37
C ASP A 129 2.21 3.64 -27.53
N GLY A 130 3.00 4.62 -27.93
CA GLY A 130 3.01 5.96 -27.33
C GLY A 130 1.76 6.79 -27.64
N ASN A 131 0.90 6.36 -28.57
CA ASN A 131 -0.41 6.95 -28.80
C ASN A 131 -1.51 6.29 -27.96
N ASP A 132 -1.20 5.18 -27.27
CA ASP A 132 -2.14 4.56 -26.34
C ASP A 132 -2.62 5.55 -25.27
N ARG A 133 -3.90 5.44 -24.92
CA ARG A 133 -4.53 6.35 -23.97
C ARG A 133 -3.83 6.39 -22.62
N TYR A 134 -3.28 5.26 -22.15
CA TYR A 134 -2.58 5.16 -20.87
C TYR A 134 -1.07 5.39 -21.04
N PHE A 135 -0.39 4.61 -21.88
CA PHE A 135 1.06 4.67 -22.02
C PHE A 135 1.58 5.92 -22.72
N GLY A 136 0.73 6.55 -23.52
CA GLY A 136 1.00 7.87 -24.08
C GLY A 136 1.23 8.95 -23.02
N LYS A 137 0.70 8.77 -21.81
CA LYS A 137 0.80 9.72 -20.70
C LYS A 137 1.70 9.23 -19.56
N TYR A 138 1.72 7.91 -19.31
CA TYR A 138 2.37 7.26 -18.17
C TYR A 138 3.51 6.34 -18.60
N SER A 139 4.40 6.80 -19.46
CA SER A 139 5.57 6.04 -19.95
C SER A 139 6.54 5.59 -18.85
N ASN A 140 6.45 6.19 -17.66
CA ASN A 140 7.19 5.74 -16.48
C ASN A 140 6.84 4.31 -16.02
N ASN A 141 5.75 3.73 -16.50
CA ASN A 141 5.32 2.37 -16.22
C ASN A 141 5.86 1.33 -17.21
N ASN A 142 6.52 1.74 -18.31
CA ASN A 142 7.04 0.82 -19.34
C ASN A 142 7.99 -0.23 -18.77
N ALA A 143 8.88 0.14 -17.84
CA ALA A 143 9.80 -0.79 -17.20
C ALA A 143 9.09 -1.95 -16.48
N VAL A 144 7.97 -1.68 -15.81
CA VAL A 144 7.18 -2.72 -15.14
C VAL A 144 6.45 -3.60 -16.14
N VAL A 145 5.93 -3.02 -17.23
CA VAL A 145 5.33 -3.80 -18.32
C VAL A 145 6.36 -4.79 -18.88
N LEU A 146 7.59 -4.35 -19.16
CA LEU A 146 8.63 -5.20 -19.70
C LEU A 146 9.08 -6.31 -18.74
N ILE A 147 9.21 -5.99 -17.44
CA ILE A 147 9.50 -7.00 -16.43
C ILE A 147 8.41 -8.08 -16.39
N LEU A 148 7.15 -7.66 -16.39
CA LEU A 148 6.01 -8.58 -16.40
C LEU A 148 5.89 -9.33 -17.73
N TYR A 149 6.16 -8.69 -18.86
CA TYR A 149 6.18 -9.33 -20.17
C TYR A 149 7.17 -10.50 -20.23
N TYR A 150 8.42 -10.28 -19.83
CA TYR A 150 9.42 -11.36 -19.83
C TYR A 150 9.08 -12.45 -18.83
N LEU A 151 8.53 -12.08 -17.67
CA LEU A 151 8.01 -13.03 -16.68
C LEU A 151 6.87 -13.86 -17.27
N PHE A 152 5.87 -13.24 -17.85
CA PHE A 152 4.71 -13.94 -18.41
C PHE A 152 5.08 -14.79 -19.62
N LYS A 153 5.99 -14.33 -20.45
CA LYS A 153 6.53 -15.11 -21.56
C LYS A 153 7.28 -16.36 -21.07
N ALA A 154 8.08 -16.24 -20.02
CA ALA A 154 8.80 -17.38 -19.44
C ALA A 154 7.84 -18.41 -18.80
N PHE A 155 6.71 -17.97 -18.27
CA PHE A 155 5.69 -18.82 -17.64
C PHE A 155 4.45 -19.04 -18.51
N PHE A 156 4.50 -18.79 -19.80
CA PHE A 156 3.34 -18.89 -20.69
C PHE A 156 2.75 -20.32 -20.76
N PHE A 157 3.57 -21.32 -20.48
CA PHE A 157 3.18 -22.75 -20.43
C PHE A 157 2.11 -23.07 -19.37
N VAL A 158 1.91 -22.22 -18.34
CA VAL A 158 0.85 -22.45 -17.35
C VAL A 158 -0.55 -22.07 -17.88
N GLY A 159 -0.64 -21.55 -19.09
CA GLY A 159 -1.85 -21.04 -19.71
C GLY A 159 -2.08 -19.55 -19.43
N GLN A 160 -2.65 -18.88 -20.40
CA GLN A 160 -2.85 -17.41 -20.36
C GLN A 160 -3.72 -16.94 -19.17
N ASP A 161 -4.74 -17.72 -18.80
CA ASP A 161 -5.67 -17.38 -17.70
C ASP A 161 -4.97 -17.41 -16.33
N ASN A 162 -3.84 -18.09 -16.24
CA ASN A 162 -3.05 -18.19 -15.01
C ASN A 162 -1.95 -17.14 -14.90
N LEU A 163 -1.69 -16.31 -15.91
CA LEU A 163 -0.62 -15.31 -15.88
C LEU A 163 -0.80 -14.27 -14.78
N LEU A 164 -2.05 -13.93 -14.43
CA LEU A 164 -2.31 -13.06 -13.28
C LEU A 164 -1.84 -13.66 -11.96
N TRP A 165 -1.92 -14.99 -11.81
CA TRP A 165 -1.37 -15.69 -10.64
C TRP A 165 0.16 -15.64 -10.62
N VAL A 166 0.80 -15.80 -11.78
CA VAL A 166 2.25 -15.64 -11.92
C VAL A 166 2.68 -14.23 -11.47
N GLY A 167 1.97 -13.19 -11.90
CA GLY A 167 2.20 -11.81 -11.47
C GLY A 167 2.06 -11.61 -9.95
N ARG A 168 1.01 -12.17 -9.34
CA ARG A 168 0.79 -12.08 -7.88
C ARG A 168 1.85 -12.84 -7.08
N ILE A 169 2.26 -14.02 -7.52
CA ILE A 169 3.34 -14.80 -6.90
C ILE A 169 4.65 -14.00 -6.99
N PHE A 170 5.00 -13.47 -8.16
CA PHE A 170 6.18 -12.64 -8.33
C PHE A 170 6.17 -11.42 -7.40
N ASN A 171 5.06 -10.72 -7.32
CA ASN A 171 4.89 -9.58 -6.42
C ASN A 171 5.07 -9.97 -4.94
N SER A 172 4.52 -11.13 -4.55
CA SER A 172 4.71 -11.70 -3.20
C SER A 172 6.18 -11.99 -2.92
N LEU A 173 6.90 -12.58 -3.89
CA LEU A 173 8.33 -12.84 -3.79
C LEU A 173 9.15 -11.55 -3.69
N CYS A 174 8.73 -10.47 -4.36
CA CYS A 174 9.36 -9.15 -4.19
C CYS A 174 9.22 -8.63 -2.75
N ILE A 175 8.05 -8.75 -2.14
CA ILE A 175 7.81 -8.32 -0.75
C ILE A 175 8.63 -9.16 0.23
N ILE A 176 8.61 -10.49 0.09
CA ILE A 176 9.36 -11.43 0.93
C ILE A 176 10.86 -11.19 0.76
N GLY A 177 11.32 -11.13 -0.48
CA GLY A 177 12.73 -10.90 -0.83
C GLY A 177 13.26 -9.60 -0.26
N ALA A 178 12.49 -8.51 -0.33
CA ALA A 178 12.86 -7.24 0.28
C ALA A 178 13.08 -7.39 1.80
N THR A 179 12.15 -8.03 2.50
CA THR A 179 12.24 -8.23 3.97
C THR A 179 13.47 -9.09 4.34
N VAL A 180 13.75 -10.14 3.56
CA VAL A 180 14.93 -11.00 3.73
C VAL A 180 16.23 -10.23 3.46
N LEU A 181 16.26 -9.42 2.39
CA LEU A 181 17.41 -8.56 2.07
C LEU A 181 17.69 -7.55 3.19
N PHE A 182 16.65 -6.93 3.75
CA PHE A 182 16.78 -6.05 4.90
C PHE A 182 17.29 -6.78 6.15
N TYR A 183 16.80 -8.00 6.42
CA TYR A 183 17.34 -8.82 7.52
C TYR A 183 18.85 -9.01 7.39
N PHE A 184 19.33 -9.50 6.24
CA PHE A 184 20.76 -9.70 6.01
C PHE A 184 21.54 -8.38 6.02
N ALA A 185 20.99 -7.31 5.45
CA ALA A 185 21.60 -5.98 5.50
C ALA A 185 21.80 -5.52 6.97
N ILE A 186 20.79 -5.68 7.82
CA ILE A 186 20.87 -5.31 9.25
C ILE A 186 21.89 -6.19 10.00
N VAL A 187 21.95 -7.51 9.73
CA VAL A 187 22.99 -8.39 10.29
C VAL A 187 24.37 -7.89 9.90
N LYS A 188 24.58 -7.61 8.60
CA LYS A 188 25.88 -7.11 8.09
C LYS A 188 26.23 -5.75 8.65
N PHE A 189 25.26 -4.84 8.72
CA PHE A 189 25.45 -3.46 9.15
C PHE A 189 25.73 -3.35 10.65
N THR A 190 24.98 -4.07 11.47
CA THR A 190 25.09 -4.01 12.95
C THR A 190 26.08 -5.02 13.51
N GLY A 191 26.32 -6.13 12.83
CA GLY A 191 27.08 -7.27 13.33
C GLY A 191 26.29 -8.14 14.34
N LYS A 192 24.98 -7.91 14.53
CA LYS A 192 24.16 -8.56 15.55
C LYS A 192 22.92 -9.21 14.94
N LYS A 193 22.82 -10.55 15.01
CA LYS A 193 21.64 -11.31 14.60
C LYS A 193 20.38 -10.89 15.39
N VAL A 194 20.51 -10.65 16.68
CA VAL A 194 19.41 -10.24 17.56
C VAL A 194 18.70 -8.97 17.05
N THR A 195 19.45 -8.00 16.51
CA THR A 195 18.89 -6.78 15.93
C THR A 195 18.03 -7.09 14.70
N ALA A 196 18.53 -7.93 13.81
CA ALA A 196 17.82 -8.32 12.60
C ALA A 196 16.59 -9.19 12.89
N THR A 197 16.66 -10.08 13.91
CA THR A 197 15.51 -10.88 14.36
C THR A 197 14.39 -9.99 14.93
N LYS A 198 14.75 -8.91 15.67
CA LYS A 198 13.78 -7.90 16.14
C LYS A 198 13.14 -7.15 14.98
N PHE A 199 13.89 -6.84 13.92
CA PHE A 199 13.33 -6.26 12.70
C PHE A 199 12.29 -7.21 12.04
N LEU A 200 12.61 -8.51 11.92
CA LEU A 200 11.66 -9.49 11.39
C LEU A 200 10.39 -9.58 12.23
N LEU A 201 10.52 -9.58 13.56
CA LEU A 201 9.37 -9.56 14.45
C LEU A 201 8.45 -8.37 14.16
N LEU A 202 9.00 -7.14 14.09
CA LEU A 202 8.19 -5.95 13.77
C LEU A 202 7.59 -6.01 12.37
N SER A 203 8.28 -6.63 11.40
CA SER A 203 7.77 -6.83 10.04
C SER A 203 6.57 -7.78 10.01
N VAL A 204 6.60 -8.85 10.82
CA VAL A 204 5.47 -9.79 10.96
C VAL A 204 4.28 -9.13 11.66
N LEU A 205 4.53 -8.30 12.66
CA LEU A 205 3.47 -7.60 13.39
C LEU A 205 2.72 -6.57 12.54
N LEU A 206 3.30 -6.03 11.46
CA LEU A 206 2.63 -5.08 10.57
C LEU A 206 2.11 -5.77 9.30
N PRO A 207 0.87 -6.27 9.26
CA PRO A 207 0.36 -7.08 8.14
C PRO A 207 0.04 -6.25 6.88
N SER A 208 0.01 -4.92 6.97
CA SER A 208 -0.38 -4.05 5.86
C SER A 208 0.51 -4.21 4.62
N VAL A 209 1.80 -4.53 4.80
CA VAL A 209 2.71 -4.81 3.68
C VAL A 209 2.37 -6.14 3.01
N GLN A 210 2.12 -7.20 3.81
CA GLN A 210 1.76 -8.53 3.30
C GLN A 210 0.44 -8.47 2.51
N PHE A 211 -0.56 -7.71 3.00
CA PHE A 211 -1.83 -7.52 2.29
C PHE A 211 -1.71 -6.73 0.97
N SER A 212 -0.58 -6.07 0.74
CA SER A 212 -0.31 -5.42 -0.55
C SER A 212 0.15 -6.40 -1.64
N SER A 213 0.34 -7.69 -1.34
CA SER A 213 0.84 -8.72 -2.28
C SER A 213 -0.09 -8.96 -3.47
N SER A 214 -1.41 -8.80 -3.30
CA SER A 214 -2.38 -8.95 -4.38
C SER A 214 -2.33 -7.80 -5.41
N TRP A 215 -1.69 -6.68 -5.08
CA TRP A 215 -1.59 -5.51 -5.93
C TRP A 215 -0.25 -5.49 -6.67
N VAL A 216 -0.21 -6.06 -7.88
CA VAL A 216 1.01 -6.12 -8.73
C VAL A 216 1.28 -4.76 -9.34
N TYR A 217 2.24 -4.02 -8.76
CA TYR A 217 2.58 -2.67 -9.24
C TYR A 217 3.95 -2.21 -8.73
N THR A 218 4.39 -1.06 -9.23
CA THR A 218 5.72 -0.48 -8.98
C THR A 218 6.09 -0.37 -7.50
N ALA A 219 5.12 -0.12 -6.61
CA ALA A 219 5.38 0.16 -5.19
C ALA A 219 5.96 -1.05 -4.43
N THR A 220 5.55 -2.26 -4.78
CA THR A 220 6.01 -3.51 -4.19
C THR A 220 7.19 -4.10 -4.97
N ILE A 221 7.14 -4.03 -6.31
CA ILE A 221 8.20 -4.54 -7.17
C ILE A 221 9.53 -3.79 -6.97
N CYS A 222 9.49 -2.50 -6.56
CA CYS A 222 10.71 -1.73 -6.29
C CYS A 222 11.39 -2.05 -4.95
N MET A 223 10.72 -2.69 -3.99
CA MET A 223 11.24 -2.91 -2.64
C MET A 223 12.52 -3.77 -2.58
N PRO A 224 12.69 -4.86 -3.37
CA PRO A 224 13.93 -5.64 -3.39
C PRO A 224 15.15 -4.82 -3.82
N PHE A 225 14.98 -3.84 -4.72
CA PHE A 225 16.07 -2.97 -5.15
C PHE A 225 16.59 -2.13 -3.96
N ILE A 226 15.68 -1.57 -3.15
CA ILE A 226 16.04 -0.83 -1.93
C ILE A 226 16.78 -1.73 -0.95
N GLY A 227 16.25 -2.94 -0.69
CA GLY A 227 16.88 -3.93 0.19
C GLY A 227 18.24 -4.40 -0.31
N GLY A 228 18.37 -4.64 -1.62
CA GLY A 228 19.62 -5.05 -2.28
C GLY A 228 20.70 -3.98 -2.21
N ILE A 229 20.35 -2.71 -2.49
CA ILE A 229 21.28 -1.57 -2.36
C ILE A 229 21.75 -1.44 -0.90
N PHE A 230 20.85 -1.60 0.06
CA PHE A 230 21.21 -1.55 1.48
C PHE A 230 22.15 -2.70 1.87
N LEU A 231 21.89 -3.92 1.42
CA LEU A 231 22.72 -5.08 1.69
C LEU A 231 24.11 -4.93 1.07
N CYS A 232 24.19 -4.55 -0.21
CA CYS A 232 25.46 -4.35 -0.91
C CYS A 232 26.25 -3.18 -0.29
N GLY A 233 25.58 -2.10 0.13
CA GLY A 233 26.18 -1.00 0.88
C GLY A 233 26.77 -1.45 2.22
N ALA A 234 26.04 -2.28 2.98
CA ALA A 234 26.52 -2.86 4.23
C ALA A 234 27.74 -3.80 4.02
N ASN A 235 27.72 -4.60 2.95
CA ASN A 235 28.86 -5.43 2.54
C ASN A 235 30.06 -4.57 2.15
N LEU A 236 29.82 -3.51 1.39
CA LEU A 236 30.87 -2.61 0.90
C LEU A 236 31.63 -1.93 2.06
N ILE A 237 30.94 -1.51 3.12
CA ILE A 237 31.60 -0.95 4.31
C ILE A 237 32.60 -1.95 4.90
N LYS A 238 32.30 -3.26 4.93
CA LYS A 238 33.13 -4.33 5.48
C LYS A 238 34.11 -4.95 4.49
N ALA A 239 33.97 -4.67 3.17
CA ALA A 239 34.80 -5.27 2.15
C ALA A 239 36.30 -4.92 2.32
N THR A 240 37.15 -5.91 2.30
CA THR A 240 38.63 -5.79 2.37
C THR A 240 39.32 -6.09 1.04
N THR A 241 38.70 -6.94 0.20
CA THR A 241 39.27 -7.35 -1.10
C THR A 241 38.75 -6.48 -2.23
N ARG A 242 39.59 -6.21 -3.26
CA ARG A 242 39.18 -5.48 -4.46
C ARG A 242 37.99 -6.15 -5.16
N LYS A 243 37.99 -7.50 -5.27
CA LYS A 243 36.85 -8.26 -5.84
C LYS A 243 35.52 -7.95 -5.16
N SER A 244 35.50 -7.95 -3.81
CA SER A 244 34.30 -7.65 -3.06
C SER A 244 33.83 -6.21 -3.26
N ILE A 245 34.77 -5.25 -3.37
CA ILE A 245 34.44 -3.84 -3.65
C ILE A 245 33.79 -3.71 -5.03
N ILE A 246 34.42 -4.31 -6.07
CA ILE A 246 33.93 -4.26 -7.44
C ILE A 246 32.54 -4.87 -7.55
N ILE A 247 32.32 -6.09 -7.03
CA ILE A 247 31.03 -6.80 -7.13
C ILE A 247 29.92 -5.98 -6.45
N ASN A 248 30.11 -5.55 -5.20
CA ASN A 248 29.06 -4.83 -4.49
C ASN A 248 28.79 -3.46 -5.12
N SER A 249 29.82 -2.75 -5.62
CA SER A 249 29.65 -1.47 -6.30
C SER A 249 28.91 -1.63 -7.63
N ALA A 250 29.25 -2.66 -8.42
CA ALA A 250 28.58 -2.96 -9.68
C ALA A 250 27.09 -3.30 -9.44
N ILE A 251 26.79 -4.16 -8.46
CA ILE A 251 25.42 -4.51 -8.11
C ILE A 251 24.64 -3.26 -7.68
N ILE A 252 25.22 -2.36 -6.86
CA ILE A 252 24.57 -1.10 -6.49
C ILE A 252 24.27 -0.26 -7.74
N GLY A 253 25.21 -0.14 -8.69
CA GLY A 253 25.01 0.57 -9.94
C GLY A 253 23.80 0.05 -10.73
N VAL A 254 23.75 -1.28 -10.97
CA VAL A 254 22.61 -1.92 -11.67
C VAL A 254 21.30 -1.72 -10.93
N LEU A 255 21.27 -2.06 -9.62
CA LEU A 255 20.03 -1.97 -8.82
C LEU A 255 19.51 -0.55 -8.71
N SER A 256 20.41 0.46 -8.68
CA SER A 256 20.01 1.86 -8.63
C SER A 256 19.30 2.30 -9.92
N VAL A 257 19.81 1.90 -11.08
CA VAL A 257 19.23 2.29 -12.37
C VAL A 257 17.97 1.50 -12.68
N VAL A 258 18.00 0.17 -12.57
CA VAL A 258 16.81 -0.64 -12.83
C VAL A 258 15.70 -0.30 -11.82
N GLY A 259 16.06 -0.17 -10.55
CA GLY A 259 15.11 0.26 -9.53
C GLY A 259 14.52 1.65 -9.78
N TYR A 260 15.31 2.62 -10.24
CA TYR A 260 14.85 3.94 -10.66
C TYR A 260 13.86 3.86 -11.82
N LYS A 261 14.13 3.01 -12.82
CA LYS A 261 13.21 2.79 -13.96
C LYS A 261 11.88 2.16 -13.53
N VAL A 262 11.91 1.26 -12.53
CA VAL A 262 10.69 0.68 -11.94
C VAL A 262 9.93 1.74 -11.13
N ARG A 263 10.66 2.47 -10.26
CA ARG A 263 10.09 3.53 -9.44
C ARG A 263 11.18 4.53 -9.03
N PRO A 264 11.08 5.81 -9.45
CA PRO A 264 12.14 6.80 -9.22
C PRO A 264 12.59 6.97 -7.77
N VAL A 265 11.73 6.68 -6.79
CA VAL A 265 12.04 6.83 -5.36
C VAL A 265 13.14 5.90 -4.84
N VAL A 266 13.49 4.84 -5.59
CA VAL A 266 14.62 3.95 -5.26
C VAL A 266 15.94 4.72 -5.21
N ILE A 267 16.06 5.83 -5.96
CA ILE A 267 17.28 6.65 -5.98
C ILE A 267 17.65 7.22 -4.59
N PHE A 268 16.68 7.41 -3.69
CA PHE A 268 16.94 8.05 -2.39
C PHE A 268 17.91 7.24 -1.52
N ILE A 269 17.85 5.91 -1.53
CA ILE A 269 18.80 5.10 -0.76
C ILE A 269 20.20 5.16 -1.40
N SER A 270 20.29 5.26 -2.70
CA SER A 270 21.56 5.41 -3.42
C SER A 270 22.21 6.76 -3.11
N LEU A 271 21.44 7.85 -3.18
CA LEU A 271 21.90 9.20 -2.81
C LEU A 271 22.33 9.27 -1.35
N ALA A 272 21.54 8.70 -0.44
CA ALA A 272 21.88 8.59 0.96
C ALA A 272 23.19 7.81 1.16
N GLY A 273 23.39 6.74 0.38
CA GLY A 273 24.62 5.95 0.36
C GLY A 273 25.84 6.77 -0.07
N ILE A 274 25.71 7.57 -1.14
CA ILE A 274 26.76 8.47 -1.63
C ILE A 274 27.12 9.49 -0.53
N ILE A 275 26.13 10.13 0.09
CA ILE A 275 26.35 11.11 1.18
C ILE A 275 27.07 10.44 2.36
N CYS A 276 26.64 9.25 2.76
CA CYS A 276 27.29 8.50 3.84
C CYS A 276 28.72 8.09 3.49
N MET A 277 28.96 7.65 2.25
CA MET A 277 30.31 7.34 1.76
C MET A 277 31.22 8.56 1.73
N PHE A 278 30.71 9.70 1.32
CA PHE A 278 31.44 10.98 1.40
C PHE A 278 31.92 11.24 2.84
N PHE A 279 31.04 11.19 3.85
CA PHE A 279 31.45 11.37 5.23
C PHE A 279 32.40 10.29 5.77
N TRP A 280 32.33 9.07 5.22
CA TRP A 280 33.20 7.99 5.60
C TRP A 280 34.60 8.10 4.95
N ALA A 281 34.66 8.60 3.71
CA ALA A 281 35.89 8.77 2.93
C ALA A 281 36.93 9.64 3.63
N PHE A 282 36.47 10.73 4.21
CA PHE A 282 37.38 11.71 4.85
C PHE A 282 37.90 11.32 6.25
N LYS A 283 37.73 10.06 6.66
CA LYS A 283 38.27 9.61 7.94
C LYS A 283 39.77 9.29 7.86
N ASP A 284 40.18 8.73 6.74
CA ASP A 284 41.59 8.42 6.44
C ASP A 284 41.78 8.20 4.92
N LYS A 285 43.04 8.26 4.45
CA LYS A 285 43.41 8.13 3.02
C LYS A 285 42.96 6.80 2.41
N LYS A 286 43.04 5.68 3.16
CA LYS A 286 42.61 4.34 2.66
C LYS A 286 41.08 4.32 2.42
N LYS A 287 40.31 4.94 3.28
CA LYS A 287 38.84 5.04 3.11
C LYS A 287 38.47 5.99 1.96
N LEU A 288 39.22 7.06 1.77
CA LEU A 288 39.03 7.98 0.65
C LEU A 288 39.22 7.23 -0.69
N LEU A 289 40.36 6.52 -0.84
CA LEU A 289 40.64 5.74 -2.04
C LEU A 289 39.60 4.65 -2.29
N LYS A 290 39.19 3.92 -1.25
CA LYS A 290 38.13 2.90 -1.35
C LYS A 290 36.79 3.51 -1.77
N SER A 291 36.39 4.66 -1.21
CA SER A 291 35.15 5.34 -1.56
C SER A 291 35.18 5.84 -3.01
N ALA A 292 36.29 6.50 -3.42
CA ALA A 292 36.46 6.98 -4.78
C ALA A 292 36.41 5.84 -5.80
N PHE A 293 37.12 4.74 -5.54
CA PHE A 293 37.12 3.56 -6.40
C PHE A 293 35.72 2.92 -6.49
N SER A 294 35.03 2.78 -5.37
CA SER A 294 33.67 2.25 -5.35
C SER A 294 32.68 3.14 -6.10
N LEU A 295 32.75 4.45 -5.90
CA LEU A 295 31.86 5.42 -6.59
C LEU A 295 32.14 5.45 -8.09
N ALA A 296 33.42 5.36 -8.52
CA ALA A 296 33.77 5.27 -9.93
C ALA A 296 33.15 4.02 -10.60
N ILE A 297 33.25 2.84 -9.96
CA ILE A 297 32.61 1.62 -10.45
C ILE A 297 31.10 1.75 -10.51
N CYS A 298 30.48 2.26 -9.42
CA CYS A 298 29.04 2.50 -9.39
C CYS A 298 28.61 3.43 -10.53
N ALA A 299 29.33 4.52 -10.78
CA ALA A 299 29.01 5.48 -11.83
C ALA A 299 29.12 4.84 -13.23
N VAL A 300 30.24 4.15 -13.53
CA VAL A 300 30.43 3.46 -14.83
C VAL A 300 29.32 2.45 -15.07
N VAL A 301 29.06 1.56 -14.09
CA VAL A 301 28.02 0.53 -14.23
C VAL A 301 26.63 1.15 -14.31
N ALA A 302 26.35 2.21 -13.55
CA ALA A 302 25.07 2.92 -13.62
C ALA A 302 24.88 3.58 -15.00
N CYS A 303 25.91 4.25 -15.54
CA CYS A 303 25.85 4.83 -16.89
C CYS A 303 25.59 3.75 -17.96
N THR A 304 26.34 2.65 -17.89
CA THR A 304 26.15 1.52 -18.83
C THR A 304 24.75 0.94 -18.70
N SER A 305 24.29 0.67 -17.47
CA SER A 305 22.93 0.16 -17.23
C SER A 305 21.85 1.13 -17.72
N PHE A 306 22.05 2.44 -17.57
CA PHE A 306 21.14 3.45 -18.08
C PHE A 306 21.04 3.44 -19.61
N LEU A 307 22.20 3.32 -20.30
CA LEU A 307 22.24 3.21 -21.76
C LEU A 307 21.55 1.95 -22.25
N VAL A 308 21.78 0.81 -21.57
CA VAL A 308 21.08 -0.46 -21.88
C VAL A 308 19.57 -0.30 -21.68
N CYS A 309 19.11 0.25 -20.54
CA CYS A 309 17.69 0.48 -20.31
C CYS A 309 17.10 1.44 -21.35
N LYS A 310 17.82 2.49 -21.76
CA LYS A 310 17.38 3.41 -22.81
C LYS A 310 17.25 2.70 -24.16
N GLY A 311 18.20 1.81 -24.50
CA GLY A 311 18.12 0.99 -25.71
C GLY A 311 16.91 0.07 -25.69
N ILE A 312 16.62 -0.57 -24.55
CA ILE A 312 15.42 -1.41 -24.36
C ILE A 312 14.14 -0.55 -24.49
N ASP A 313 14.08 0.61 -23.83
CA ASP A 313 12.93 1.52 -23.95
C ASP A 313 12.68 1.92 -25.42
N ASN A 314 13.74 2.31 -26.16
CA ASN A 314 13.63 2.69 -27.58
C ASN A 314 13.19 1.53 -28.49
N HIS A 315 13.49 0.28 -28.12
CA HIS A 315 13.06 -0.90 -28.86
C HIS A 315 11.59 -1.25 -28.63
N TYR A 316 11.09 -1.08 -27.41
CA TYR A 316 9.75 -1.51 -27.02
C TYR A 316 8.73 -0.37 -26.87
N TYR A 317 9.09 0.89 -27.09
CA TYR A 317 8.19 2.02 -26.94
C TYR A 317 8.33 3.03 -28.08
N THR A 318 7.22 3.36 -28.73
CA THR A 318 7.24 4.29 -29.90
C THR A 318 7.46 5.76 -29.53
N GLY A 319 7.45 6.11 -28.23
CA GLY A 319 7.47 7.49 -27.79
C GLY A 319 6.09 8.14 -27.81
N SER A 320 5.92 9.26 -27.14
CA SER A 320 4.69 10.03 -27.11
C SER A 320 4.98 11.53 -27.04
N ASN A 321 4.22 12.32 -27.74
CA ASN A 321 4.22 13.78 -27.64
C ASN A 321 3.18 14.32 -26.64
N LYS A 322 2.45 13.44 -25.93
CA LYS A 322 1.40 13.76 -24.95
C LYS A 322 1.70 13.25 -23.56
N GLN A 323 2.98 12.98 -23.23
CA GLN A 323 3.38 12.57 -21.89
C GLN A 323 3.11 13.68 -20.86
N PHE A 324 2.67 13.28 -19.70
CA PHE A 324 2.55 14.21 -18.59
C PHE A 324 3.94 14.61 -18.08
N PRO A 325 4.33 15.90 -18.20
CA PRO A 325 5.63 16.37 -17.73
C PRO A 325 5.72 16.39 -16.20
N ILE A 326 6.93 16.49 -15.67
CA ILE A 326 7.16 16.60 -14.21
C ILE A 326 6.34 17.73 -13.59
N THR A 327 6.22 18.85 -14.30
CA THR A 327 5.45 20.04 -13.88
C THR A 327 3.96 19.75 -13.67
N HIS A 328 3.37 18.82 -14.44
CA HIS A 328 1.98 18.35 -14.24
C HIS A 328 1.79 17.79 -12.82
N TRP A 329 2.68 16.92 -12.37
CA TRP A 329 2.61 16.29 -11.05
C TRP A 329 2.87 17.27 -9.91
N ILE A 330 3.80 18.23 -10.14
CA ILE A 330 4.07 19.31 -9.18
C ILE A 330 2.86 20.25 -9.07
N ALA A 331 2.25 20.64 -10.19
CA ALA A 331 1.05 21.48 -10.20
C ALA A 331 -0.13 20.79 -9.51
N MET A 332 -0.37 19.51 -9.84
CA MET A 332 -1.39 18.66 -9.20
C MET A 332 -1.17 18.57 -7.68
N SER A 333 0.09 18.43 -7.27
CA SER A 333 0.46 18.31 -5.86
C SER A 333 0.14 19.55 -5.01
N LEU A 334 -0.03 20.69 -5.62
CA LEU A 334 -0.38 21.96 -4.96
C LEU A 334 -1.91 22.19 -4.87
N LYS A 335 -2.72 21.32 -5.47
CA LYS A 335 -4.18 21.43 -5.49
C LYS A 335 -4.82 20.55 -4.41
N GLY A 336 -5.95 20.98 -3.87
CA GLY A 336 -6.72 20.21 -2.88
C GLY A 336 -5.87 19.75 -1.69
N ASP A 337 -5.86 18.45 -1.43
CA ASP A 337 -5.02 17.81 -0.40
C ASP A 337 -3.69 17.25 -0.95
N GLY A 338 -3.33 17.60 -2.19
CA GLY A 338 -2.12 17.12 -2.87
C GLY A 338 -2.21 15.69 -3.42
N ASP A 339 -3.42 15.10 -3.40
CA ASP A 339 -3.73 13.80 -4.01
C ASP A 339 -4.00 13.95 -5.52
N TYR A 340 -4.20 12.81 -6.17
CA TYR A 340 -4.57 12.74 -7.58
C TYR A 340 -5.90 13.46 -7.86
N ASP A 341 -5.85 14.47 -8.72
CA ASP A 341 -7.00 15.26 -9.16
C ASP A 341 -7.44 14.83 -10.56
N LEU A 342 -8.61 14.17 -10.63
CA LEU A 342 -9.16 13.67 -11.89
C LEU A 342 -9.56 14.81 -12.85
N GLN A 343 -10.05 15.92 -12.31
CA GLN A 343 -10.46 17.06 -13.16
C GLN A 343 -9.23 17.71 -13.80
N TYR A 344 -8.17 17.89 -13.01
CA TYR A 344 -6.89 18.40 -13.50
C TYR A 344 -6.24 17.49 -14.53
N LYS A 345 -6.27 16.18 -14.28
CA LYS A 345 -5.82 15.16 -15.25
C LYS A 345 -6.62 15.25 -16.55
N ASN A 346 -7.95 15.31 -16.49
CA ASN A 346 -8.81 15.38 -17.69
C ASN A 346 -8.59 16.68 -18.48
N LYS A 347 -8.36 17.83 -17.79
CA LYS A 347 -7.98 19.09 -18.43
C LYS A 347 -6.73 18.91 -19.31
N HIS A 348 -5.69 18.29 -18.76
CA HIS A 348 -4.43 18.06 -19.49
C HIS A 348 -4.52 16.94 -20.54
N GLU A 349 -5.42 16.00 -20.34
CA GLU A 349 -5.69 14.93 -21.32
C GLU A 349 -6.29 15.47 -22.63
N ALA A 350 -7.01 16.58 -22.55
CA ALA A 350 -7.59 17.25 -23.70
C ALA A 350 -6.58 18.13 -24.48
N MET A 351 -5.37 18.36 -23.93
CA MET A 351 -4.33 19.16 -24.59
C MET A 351 -3.60 18.36 -25.67
N ASN A 352 -3.02 19.07 -26.64
CA ASN A 352 -2.48 18.46 -27.85
C ASN A 352 -1.01 18.03 -27.73
N SER A 353 -0.23 18.61 -26.80
CA SER A 353 1.19 18.31 -26.66
C SER A 353 1.71 18.42 -25.23
N THR A 354 2.83 17.73 -24.96
CA THR A 354 3.57 17.81 -23.70
C THR A 354 4.02 19.24 -23.40
N GLU A 355 4.38 20.05 -24.43
CA GLU A 355 4.77 21.44 -24.30
C GLU A 355 3.63 22.32 -23.80
N GLU A 356 2.42 22.11 -24.35
CA GLU A 356 1.21 22.83 -23.93
C GLU A 356 0.88 22.51 -22.47
N ILE A 357 0.88 21.23 -22.11
CA ILE A 357 0.69 20.76 -20.73
C ILE A 357 1.75 21.38 -19.79
N ASN A 358 3.01 21.42 -20.22
CA ASN A 358 4.09 21.98 -19.42
C ASN A 358 3.90 23.48 -19.16
N LYS A 359 3.54 24.27 -20.20
CA LYS A 359 3.29 25.72 -20.06
C LYS A 359 2.11 25.98 -19.10
N ASP A 360 1.01 25.26 -19.26
CA ASP A 360 -0.16 25.41 -18.38
C ASP A 360 0.17 25.02 -16.94
N SER A 361 0.90 23.91 -16.75
CA SER A 361 1.35 23.47 -15.42
C SER A 361 2.24 24.51 -14.72
N ILE A 362 3.20 25.11 -15.43
CA ILE A 362 4.08 26.16 -14.87
C ILE A 362 3.26 27.37 -14.46
N LYS A 363 2.29 27.78 -15.29
CA LYS A 363 1.37 28.89 -14.97
C LYS A 363 0.58 28.58 -13.68
N ASP A 364 0.01 27.37 -13.60
CA ASP A 364 -0.74 26.93 -12.42
C ASP A 364 0.13 26.87 -11.16
N ILE A 365 1.37 26.37 -11.23
CA ILE A 365 2.33 26.38 -10.11
C ILE A 365 2.53 27.79 -9.60
N LYS A 366 2.86 28.75 -10.50
CA LYS A 366 3.10 30.16 -10.12
C LYS A 366 1.87 30.77 -9.46
N ASN A 367 0.71 30.62 -10.07
CA ASN A 367 -0.55 31.18 -9.56
C ASN A 367 -0.90 30.62 -8.19
N THR A 368 -0.77 29.29 -8.02
CA THR A 368 -1.08 28.63 -6.75
C THR A 368 -0.11 29.02 -5.64
N LEU A 369 1.21 29.08 -5.93
CA LEU A 369 2.20 29.49 -4.94
C LEU A 369 2.02 30.96 -4.55
N ASN A 370 1.65 31.84 -5.48
CA ASN A 370 1.35 33.25 -5.18
C ASN A 370 0.08 33.43 -4.34
N SER A 371 -0.85 32.48 -4.39
CA SER A 371 -2.06 32.50 -3.57
C SER A 371 -1.86 31.99 -2.14
N TYR A 372 -0.74 31.30 -1.87
CA TYR A 372 -0.45 30.78 -0.55
C TYR A 372 0.19 31.80 0.35
N THR A 373 -0.35 31.96 1.55
CA THR A 373 0.39 32.53 2.68
C THR A 373 1.27 31.45 3.32
N PRO A 374 2.28 31.79 4.12
CA PRO A 374 3.11 30.79 4.83
C PRO A 374 2.25 29.81 5.65
N LEU A 375 1.17 30.29 6.28
CA LEU A 375 0.28 29.45 7.10
C LEU A 375 -0.57 28.49 6.22
N THR A 376 -1.12 28.97 5.11
CA THR A 376 -1.91 28.13 4.20
C THR A 376 -1.04 27.09 3.50
N LEU A 377 0.19 27.45 3.13
CA LEU A 377 1.17 26.50 2.60
C LEU A 377 1.53 25.42 3.64
N PHE A 378 1.78 25.82 4.90
CA PHE A 378 2.05 24.87 5.99
C PHE A 378 0.86 23.92 6.19
N LYS A 379 -0.38 24.44 6.25
CA LYS A 379 -1.60 23.61 6.37
C LYS A 379 -1.74 22.63 5.21
N HIS A 380 -1.48 23.07 3.97
CA HIS A 380 -1.49 22.21 2.79
C HIS A 380 -0.44 21.09 2.90
N GLN A 381 0.81 21.43 3.25
CA GLN A 381 1.86 20.44 3.41
C GLN A 381 1.59 19.46 4.56
N TYR A 382 0.99 19.91 5.65
CA TYR A 382 0.57 19.06 6.76
C TYR A 382 -0.49 18.05 6.32
N LYS A 383 -1.55 18.49 5.63
CA LYS A 383 -2.60 17.61 5.09
C LYS A 383 -2.05 16.59 4.12
N LYS A 384 -1.18 17.04 3.21
CA LYS A 384 -0.51 16.21 2.23
C LYS A 384 0.39 15.15 2.87
N SER A 385 1.19 15.54 3.86
CA SER A 385 2.00 14.60 4.65
C SER A 385 1.12 13.61 5.42
N SER A 386 0.04 14.09 6.02
CA SER A 386 -0.94 13.24 6.71
C SER A 386 -1.54 12.19 5.78
N LEU A 387 -1.95 12.56 4.56
CA LEU A 387 -2.54 11.63 3.59
C LEU A 387 -1.63 10.43 3.30
N MET A 388 -0.32 10.65 3.20
CA MET A 388 0.64 9.61 2.81
C MET A 388 1.22 8.84 4.00
N TRP A 389 1.58 9.54 5.10
CA TRP A 389 2.42 8.99 6.15
C TRP A 389 1.69 8.67 7.46
N SER A 390 0.45 9.16 7.62
CA SER A 390 -0.24 9.01 8.90
C SER A 390 -1.02 7.71 9.06
N GLU A 391 -1.16 6.90 8.01
CA GLU A 391 -2.00 5.70 8.08
C GLU A 391 -1.18 4.41 8.05
N GLY A 392 -1.23 3.64 9.15
CA GLY A 392 -0.49 2.38 9.29
C GLY A 392 -0.97 1.25 8.38
N SER A 393 -2.15 1.37 7.77
CA SER A 393 -2.64 0.43 6.76
C SER A 393 -1.91 0.56 5.42
N VAL A 394 -1.17 1.67 5.18
CA VAL A 394 -0.57 2.05 3.89
C VAL A 394 -1.52 1.85 2.70
N GLY A 395 -2.82 1.93 2.95
CA GLY A 395 -3.88 1.87 1.95
C GLY A 395 -4.14 0.49 1.34
N TYR A 396 -3.69 -0.61 1.93
CA TYR A 396 -3.90 -1.97 1.37
C TYR A 396 -5.38 -2.22 1.02
N TYR A 397 -6.31 -1.78 1.87
CA TYR A 397 -7.76 -1.98 1.68
C TYR A 397 -8.32 -1.24 0.46
N THR A 398 -7.68 -0.18 -0.01
CA THR A 398 -8.11 0.56 -1.21
C THR A 398 -7.80 -0.21 -2.49
N ARG A 399 -6.86 -1.15 -2.42
CA ARG A 399 -6.36 -1.95 -3.54
C ARG A 399 -7.01 -3.33 -3.63
N GLN A 400 -7.73 -3.73 -2.60
CA GLN A 400 -8.47 -5.01 -2.55
C GLN A 400 -9.97 -4.80 -2.80
N LYS A 401 -10.33 -3.88 -3.68
CA LYS A 401 -11.72 -3.58 -4.03
C LYS A 401 -12.29 -4.48 -5.12
N GLY A 402 -11.48 -4.88 -6.07
CA GLY A 402 -11.91 -5.78 -7.14
C GLY A 402 -11.91 -7.21 -6.62
N ILE A 403 -13.07 -7.73 -6.22
CA ILE A 403 -13.21 -9.08 -5.66
C ILE A 403 -14.20 -9.83 -6.53
N ASN A 404 -13.78 -10.98 -7.07
CA ASN A 404 -14.66 -11.88 -7.82
C ASN A 404 -15.36 -12.92 -6.92
N THR A 405 -14.80 -13.21 -5.74
CA THR A 405 -15.42 -14.09 -4.74
C THR A 405 -15.22 -13.51 -3.35
N TYR A 406 -16.31 -13.22 -2.64
CA TYR A 406 -16.26 -12.64 -1.29
C TYR A 406 -16.39 -13.73 -0.22
N ARG A 407 -15.42 -13.76 0.69
CA ARG A 407 -15.38 -14.66 1.85
C ARG A 407 -15.50 -13.88 3.15
N SER A 408 -15.84 -14.54 4.26
CA SER A 408 -15.98 -13.91 5.58
C SER A 408 -14.73 -13.15 6.05
N PHE A 409 -13.55 -13.59 5.66
CA PHE A 409 -12.28 -12.87 5.92
C PHE A 409 -12.22 -11.48 5.29
N ASN A 410 -12.87 -11.29 4.12
CA ASN A 410 -12.90 -10.00 3.45
C ASN A 410 -13.53 -8.91 4.31
N ASP A 411 -14.42 -9.28 5.24
CA ASP A 411 -15.02 -8.33 6.19
C ASP A 411 -13.97 -7.54 6.97
N TYR A 412 -12.89 -8.20 7.38
CA TYR A 412 -11.84 -7.61 8.20
C TYR A 412 -10.73 -6.95 7.37
N ILE A 413 -10.54 -7.32 6.10
CA ILE A 413 -9.46 -6.80 5.27
C ILE A 413 -9.92 -5.59 4.46
N CYS A 414 -11.03 -5.69 3.73
CA CYS A 414 -11.53 -4.62 2.86
C CYS A 414 -13.03 -4.34 3.02
N GLY A 415 -13.73 -5.17 3.79
CA GLY A 415 -15.17 -5.09 4.01
C GLY A 415 -15.56 -4.24 5.22
N PRO A 416 -16.77 -4.50 5.77
CA PRO A 416 -17.38 -3.64 6.81
C PRO A 416 -16.62 -3.62 8.15
N LYS A 417 -15.83 -4.65 8.46
CA LYS A 417 -15.06 -4.75 9.71
C LYS A 417 -13.59 -4.34 9.56
N LYS A 418 -13.15 -3.86 8.39
CA LYS A 418 -11.75 -3.49 8.10
C LYS A 418 -11.15 -2.50 9.09
N HIS A 419 -12.01 -1.67 9.71
CA HIS A 419 -11.57 -0.62 10.63
C HIS A 419 -10.91 -1.18 11.89
N MET A 420 -11.22 -2.40 12.29
CA MET A 420 -10.58 -3.08 13.42
C MET A 420 -9.11 -3.34 13.13
N LEU A 421 -8.83 -3.89 11.94
CA LEU A 421 -7.46 -4.12 11.51
C LEU A 421 -6.72 -2.80 11.21
N MET A 422 -7.40 -1.83 10.62
CA MET A 422 -6.84 -0.49 10.40
C MET A 422 -6.45 0.18 11.72
N MET A 423 -7.28 0.07 12.77
CA MET A 423 -6.97 0.61 14.09
C MET A 423 -5.76 -0.08 14.73
N TYR A 424 -5.65 -1.40 14.63
CA TYR A 424 -4.46 -2.14 15.05
C TYR A 424 -3.21 -1.64 14.32
N CYS A 425 -3.25 -1.54 12.99
CA CYS A 425 -2.14 -1.02 12.19
C CYS A 425 -1.79 0.43 12.58
N GLN A 426 -2.79 1.25 12.91
CA GLN A 426 -2.61 2.64 13.31
C GLN A 426 -1.88 2.78 14.65
N MET A 427 -2.27 2.00 15.66
CA MET A 427 -1.60 1.97 16.96
C MET A 427 -0.15 1.50 16.82
N LEU A 428 0.09 0.46 16.02
CA LEU A 428 1.43 -0.04 15.76
C LEU A 428 2.28 0.97 14.97
N TRP A 429 1.68 1.68 14.02
CA TRP A 429 2.34 2.74 13.26
C TRP A 429 2.76 3.91 14.14
N LEU A 430 1.89 4.30 15.09
CA LEU A 430 2.23 5.27 16.12
C LEU A 430 3.41 4.80 16.96
N ALA A 431 3.39 3.54 17.41
CA ALA A 431 4.50 2.95 18.17
C ALA A 431 5.83 3.01 17.38
N PHE A 432 5.82 2.71 16.08
CA PHE A 432 7.01 2.82 15.23
C PHE A 432 7.52 4.25 15.15
N ASN A 433 6.63 5.23 14.96
CA ASN A 433 7.03 6.64 14.91
C ASN A 433 7.59 7.15 16.24
N ILE A 434 7.03 6.73 17.38
CA ILE A 434 7.60 7.02 18.71
C ILE A 434 9.01 6.43 18.84
N LEU A 435 9.21 5.18 18.43
CA LEU A 435 10.52 4.52 18.47
C LEU A 435 11.53 5.23 17.52
N ILE A 436 11.08 5.74 16.37
CA ILE A 436 11.92 6.54 15.47
C ILE A 436 12.39 7.83 16.15
N ILE A 437 11.54 8.52 16.89
CA ILE A 437 11.98 9.71 17.69
C ILE A 437 13.09 9.34 18.65
N VAL A 438 12.98 8.21 19.34
CA VAL A 438 14.05 7.73 20.23
C VAL A 438 15.34 7.44 19.47
N TYR A 439 15.23 6.83 18.27
CA TYR A 439 16.39 6.60 17.41
C TYR A 439 17.07 7.90 16.97
N LEU A 440 16.29 8.89 16.53
CA LEU A 440 16.77 10.20 16.11
C LEU A 440 17.41 10.97 17.29
N TYR A 441 16.83 10.89 18.48
CA TYR A 441 17.42 11.45 19.70
C TYR A 441 18.78 10.84 20.00
N LYS A 442 18.93 9.51 19.86
CA LYS A 442 20.24 8.85 20.00
C LYS A 442 21.23 9.31 18.94
N LEU A 443 20.79 9.45 17.68
CA LEU A 443 21.63 9.92 16.59
C LEU A 443 22.11 11.36 16.85
N PHE A 444 21.24 12.20 17.40
CA PHE A 444 21.54 13.57 17.81
C PHE A 444 22.60 13.64 18.94
N ARG A 445 22.46 12.76 19.98
CA ARG A 445 23.32 12.76 21.16
C ARG A 445 24.69 12.11 20.92
N ASN A 446 24.77 11.08 20.08
CA ASN A 446 26.00 10.30 19.90
C ASN A 446 27.00 10.96 18.95
N LYS A 447 28.20 11.26 19.47
CA LYS A 447 29.32 11.80 18.69
C LYS A 447 30.01 10.74 17.79
N SER A 448 29.85 9.44 18.05
CA SER A 448 30.70 8.39 17.46
C SER A 448 30.01 7.44 16.46
N SER A 449 28.70 7.23 16.51
CA SER A 449 28.04 6.24 15.68
C SER A 449 27.18 6.88 14.60
N LYS A 450 27.76 7.04 13.41
CA LYS A 450 27.10 7.61 12.20
C LYS A 450 26.48 6.53 11.32
N LYS A 451 26.51 5.27 11.76
CA LYS A 451 26.00 4.14 10.99
C LYS A 451 24.51 4.26 10.67
N GLY A 452 23.72 4.85 11.57
CA GLY A 452 22.27 5.05 11.33
C GLY A 452 21.88 6.19 10.39
N LEU A 453 22.83 7.03 9.97
CA LEU A 453 22.54 8.20 9.14
C LEU A 453 21.94 7.84 7.78
N LEU A 454 22.33 6.70 7.22
CA LEU A 454 21.83 6.20 5.93
C LEU A 454 20.29 6.12 5.90
N LEU A 455 19.69 5.43 6.88
CA LEU A 455 18.23 5.25 6.93
C LEU A 455 17.52 6.60 7.16
N ALA A 456 18.08 7.46 8.03
CA ALA A 456 17.52 8.78 8.31
C ALA A 456 17.55 9.70 7.07
N ILE A 457 18.66 9.72 6.31
CA ILE A 457 18.76 10.51 5.07
C ILE A 457 17.80 9.97 4.01
N THR A 458 17.69 8.64 3.88
CA THR A 458 16.77 8.02 2.91
C THR A 458 15.32 8.41 3.20
N LEU A 459 14.89 8.32 4.47
CA LEU A 459 13.53 8.67 4.86
C LEU A 459 13.29 10.19 4.72
N LEU A 460 14.27 11.04 5.10
CA LEU A 460 14.18 12.49 4.93
C LEU A 460 14.07 12.86 3.45
N GLY A 461 14.87 12.23 2.58
CA GLY A 461 14.79 12.44 1.12
C GLY A 461 13.41 12.11 0.56
N ALA A 462 12.81 11.02 1.01
CA ALA A 462 11.45 10.64 0.63
C ALA A 462 10.41 11.67 1.12
N LEU A 463 10.48 12.09 2.39
CA LEU A 463 9.56 13.09 2.96
C LEU A 463 9.64 14.42 2.20
N VAL A 464 10.86 14.92 1.94
CA VAL A 464 11.08 16.18 1.19
C VAL A 464 10.59 16.06 -0.26
N PHE A 465 10.86 14.95 -0.94
CA PHE A 465 10.38 14.73 -2.30
C PHE A 465 8.84 14.79 -2.38
N TYR A 466 8.16 14.12 -1.47
CA TYR A 466 6.69 14.11 -1.47
C TYR A 466 6.07 15.41 -0.94
N MET A 467 6.82 16.36 -0.41
CA MET A 467 6.35 17.73 -0.24
C MET A 467 6.16 18.44 -1.59
N ILE A 468 6.92 18.05 -2.62
CA ILE A 468 6.88 18.65 -3.95
C ILE A 468 6.00 17.84 -4.91
N TRP A 469 6.03 16.51 -4.81
CA TRP A 469 5.33 15.58 -5.70
C TRP A 469 3.91 15.29 -5.21
N GLU A 470 2.98 14.88 -6.11
CA GLU A 470 1.66 14.38 -5.72
C GLU A 470 1.76 13.20 -4.75
N VAL A 471 0.76 13.01 -3.90
CA VAL A 471 0.79 11.97 -2.86
C VAL A 471 -0.40 11.04 -2.96
N LYS A 472 -0.16 9.78 -2.63
CA LYS A 472 -1.19 8.76 -2.37
C LYS A 472 -0.79 7.94 -1.15
N ILE A 473 -1.76 7.42 -0.44
CA ILE A 473 -1.56 6.63 0.78
C ILE A 473 -0.58 5.45 0.60
N ASN A 474 -0.59 4.80 -0.55
CA ASN A 474 0.28 3.66 -0.85
C ASN A 474 1.70 4.04 -1.30
N TYR A 475 2.02 5.32 -1.45
CA TYR A 475 3.37 5.77 -1.81
C TYR A 475 4.37 5.61 -0.67
N ALA A 476 3.91 5.48 0.58
CA ALA A 476 4.75 5.16 1.72
C ALA A 476 5.27 3.70 1.71
N LEU A 477 4.62 2.78 0.97
CA LEU A 477 4.89 1.34 1.00
C LEU A 477 6.35 0.95 0.76
N PRO A 478 7.11 1.52 -0.22
CA PRO A 478 8.52 1.20 -0.44
C PRO A 478 9.43 1.52 0.76
N PHE A 479 9.02 2.47 1.62
CA PHE A 479 9.79 2.95 2.75
C PHE A 479 9.45 2.24 4.07
N VAL A 480 8.42 1.40 4.10
CA VAL A 480 8.01 0.69 5.33
C VAL A 480 9.15 -0.13 5.94
N PRO A 481 9.96 -0.90 5.18
CA PRO A 481 11.09 -1.62 5.76
C PRO A 481 12.14 -0.70 6.40
N ILE A 482 12.33 0.51 5.86
CA ILE A 482 13.24 1.52 6.46
C ILE A 482 12.66 2.04 7.78
N ILE A 483 11.37 2.33 7.81
CA ILE A 483 10.64 2.78 9.01
C ILE A 483 10.74 1.71 10.12
N ILE A 484 10.49 0.43 9.77
CA ILE A 484 10.62 -0.69 10.72
C ILE A 484 12.07 -0.84 11.21
N ALA A 485 13.06 -0.71 10.33
CA ALA A 485 14.48 -0.78 10.71
C ALA A 485 14.85 0.36 11.68
N MET A 486 14.39 1.59 11.41
CA MET A 486 14.61 2.73 12.32
C MET A 486 13.89 2.54 13.66
N ALA A 487 12.65 2.06 13.66
CA ALA A 487 11.89 1.74 14.87
C ALA A 487 12.60 0.65 15.70
N THR A 488 13.12 -0.40 15.04
CA THR A 488 13.94 -1.44 15.69
C THR A 488 15.16 -0.86 16.40
N MET A 489 15.88 0.04 15.73
CA MET A 489 17.05 0.70 16.32
C MET A 489 16.66 1.64 17.47
N GLY A 490 15.49 2.24 17.41
CA GLY A 490 14.91 3.04 18.49
C GLY A 490 14.62 2.19 19.72
N GLY A 491 13.95 1.05 19.56
CA GLY A 491 13.68 0.11 20.64
C GLY A 491 14.96 -0.40 21.31
N ILE A 492 15.97 -0.79 20.50
CA ILE A 492 17.30 -1.17 21.03
C ILE A 492 17.96 0.00 21.78
N SER A 493 17.68 1.23 21.38
CA SER A 493 18.23 2.42 22.07
C SER A 493 17.62 2.60 23.46
N ILE A 494 16.33 2.28 23.61
CA ILE A 494 15.66 2.24 24.90
C ILE A 494 16.30 1.16 25.78
N GLU A 495 16.47 -0.08 25.27
CA GLU A 495 17.08 -1.19 26.02
C GLU A 495 18.47 -0.85 26.54
N ASN A 496 19.31 -0.19 25.73
CA ASN A 496 20.69 0.10 26.10
C ASN A 496 20.85 1.29 27.05
N LYS A 497 19.92 2.25 27.04
CA LYS A 497 20.02 3.49 27.81
C LYS A 497 19.28 3.40 29.16
N PHE A 498 18.16 2.77 29.12
CA PHE A 498 17.39 2.43 30.28
C PHE A 498 17.70 0.95 30.56
N ALA A 499 18.78 0.70 31.29
CA ALA A 499 19.00 -0.65 31.81
C ALA A 499 17.66 -1.10 32.40
N VAL A 500 16.96 -1.97 31.68
CA VAL A 500 15.59 -2.43 32.00
C VAL A 500 15.39 -2.77 33.48
N PRO A 501 16.44 -3.15 34.29
CA PRO A 501 16.33 -3.30 35.73
C PRO A 501 15.88 -2.04 36.47
N GLU A 502 16.37 -0.84 36.10
CA GLU A 502 16.01 0.39 36.83
C GLU A 502 14.59 0.90 36.52
N LEU A 503 14.16 0.81 35.26
CA LEU A 503 12.77 1.17 34.86
C LEU A 503 11.74 0.24 35.52
N THR A 504 12.07 -1.06 35.65
CA THR A 504 11.14 -2.07 36.19
C THR A 504 11.09 -2.11 37.73
N THR A 505 12.05 -1.48 38.41
CA THR A 505 12.09 -1.44 39.91
C THR A 505 11.35 -0.24 40.48
N LYS A 506 11.25 0.88 39.76
CA LYS A 506 10.58 2.09 40.27
C LYS A 506 9.06 1.93 40.24
N LYS A 507 8.42 2.10 41.38
CA LYS A 507 6.96 2.04 41.58
C LYS A 507 6.20 2.91 40.57
N TYR A 508 6.74 4.08 40.24
CA TYR A 508 6.20 5.03 39.30
C TYR A 508 5.90 4.43 37.90
N TYR A 509 6.83 3.70 37.27
CA TYR A 509 6.61 3.13 35.97
C TYR A 509 5.56 2.01 35.94
N LYS A 510 5.48 1.23 37.02
CA LYS A 510 4.46 0.21 37.21
C LYS A 510 3.07 0.84 37.29
N THR A 511 2.95 1.87 38.12
CA THR A 511 1.69 2.62 38.26
C THR A 511 1.28 3.27 36.92
N ALA A 512 2.20 3.97 36.25
CA ALA A 512 1.94 4.58 34.97
C ALA A 512 1.45 3.55 33.89
N TYR A 513 2.10 2.39 33.82
CA TYR A 513 1.67 1.33 32.91
C TYR A 513 0.25 0.83 33.24
N ILE A 514 -0.01 0.51 34.52
CA ILE A 514 -1.34 0.05 34.96
C ILE A 514 -2.38 1.10 34.65
N THR A 515 -2.12 2.37 34.93
CA THR A 515 -3.05 3.47 34.61
C THR A 515 -3.37 3.54 33.14
N VAL A 516 -2.36 3.51 32.26
CA VAL A 516 -2.57 3.56 30.79
C VAL A 516 -3.35 2.35 30.31
N ALA A 517 -3.01 1.14 30.77
CA ALA A 517 -3.71 -0.08 30.39
C ALA A 517 -5.18 -0.07 30.87
N THR A 518 -5.43 0.35 32.11
CA THR A 518 -6.78 0.47 32.66
C THR A 518 -7.61 1.49 31.90
N LEU A 519 -7.07 2.67 31.59
CA LEU A 519 -7.75 3.69 30.80
C LEU A 519 -8.06 3.18 29.38
N PHE A 520 -7.14 2.46 28.76
CA PHE A 520 -7.36 1.87 27.44
C PHE A 520 -8.52 0.86 27.45
N ILE A 521 -8.52 -0.06 28.42
CA ILE A 521 -9.63 -1.02 28.60
C ILE A 521 -10.94 -0.31 28.91
N ALA A 522 -10.94 0.72 29.75
CA ALA A 522 -12.13 1.50 30.07
C ALA A 522 -12.71 2.19 28.81
N LEU A 523 -11.85 2.73 27.93
CA LEU A 523 -12.26 3.31 26.66
C LEU A 523 -12.84 2.25 25.71
N LEU A 524 -12.29 1.03 25.66
CA LEU A 524 -12.89 -0.07 24.91
C LEU A 524 -14.27 -0.42 25.46
N LEU A 525 -14.41 -0.54 26.79
CA LEU A 525 -15.67 -0.85 27.44
C LEU A 525 -16.73 0.25 27.20
N SER A 526 -16.34 1.52 27.20
CA SER A 526 -17.26 2.64 26.91
C SER A 526 -17.86 2.60 25.50
N ASN A 527 -17.22 1.90 24.56
CA ASN A 527 -17.70 1.71 23.21
C ASN A 527 -18.64 0.51 23.01
N ILE A 528 -18.97 -0.27 24.05
CA ILE A 528 -19.81 -1.48 23.95
C ILE A 528 -21.13 -1.17 23.25
N TYR A 529 -21.82 -0.11 23.66
CA TYR A 529 -23.10 0.26 23.07
C TYR A 529 -22.99 0.51 21.56
N TYR A 530 -21.99 1.29 21.15
CA TYR A 530 -21.78 1.62 19.74
C TYR A 530 -21.40 0.38 18.92
N VAL A 531 -20.48 -0.45 19.43
CA VAL A 531 -19.97 -1.61 18.69
C VAL A 531 -20.98 -2.75 18.61
N SER A 532 -21.73 -3.01 19.70
CA SER A 532 -22.51 -4.24 19.82
C SER A 532 -24.04 -4.03 19.78
N TYR A 533 -24.53 -2.80 19.92
CA TYR A 533 -25.96 -2.51 19.93
C TYR A 533 -26.39 -1.48 18.88
N SER A 534 -25.51 -0.55 18.46
CA SER A 534 -25.87 0.39 17.41
C SER A 534 -26.01 -0.33 16.06
N GLN A 535 -27.21 -0.23 15.48
CA GLN A 535 -27.45 -0.78 14.15
C GLN A 535 -26.88 0.14 13.06
N VAL A 536 -26.09 -0.43 12.18
CA VAL A 536 -25.55 0.21 10.99
C VAL A 536 -25.99 -0.55 9.74
N ILE A 537 -26.27 0.19 8.67
CA ILE A 537 -26.52 -0.43 7.37
C ILE A 537 -25.16 -0.81 6.78
N ARG A 538 -24.96 -2.10 6.55
CA ARG A 538 -23.78 -2.62 5.91
C ARG A 538 -24.07 -3.00 4.48
N LYS A 539 -23.23 -2.52 3.58
CA LYS A 539 -23.15 -2.95 2.22
C LYS A 539 -21.89 -3.80 2.09
N THR A 540 -22.06 -5.10 2.01
CA THR A 540 -20.97 -6.05 1.85
C THR A 540 -20.86 -6.41 0.37
N PRO A 541 -19.75 -6.08 -0.32
CA PRO A 541 -19.54 -6.54 -1.68
C PRO A 541 -19.34 -8.06 -1.67
N LYS A 542 -19.99 -8.78 -2.60
CA LYS A 542 -19.84 -10.22 -2.79
C LYS A 542 -19.05 -10.53 -4.05
N ILE A 543 -19.33 -9.75 -5.10
CA ILE A 543 -18.56 -9.70 -6.33
C ILE A 543 -18.41 -8.21 -6.67
N GLU A 544 -17.21 -7.77 -6.98
CA GLU A 544 -16.96 -6.45 -7.53
C GLU A 544 -16.06 -6.57 -8.74
N ASN A 545 -16.64 -6.51 -9.92
CA ASN A 545 -15.92 -6.40 -11.18
C ASN A 545 -15.85 -4.92 -11.59
N PHE A 546 -14.84 -4.24 -11.08
CA PHE A 546 -14.52 -2.85 -11.41
C PHE A 546 -13.15 -2.75 -12.09
N ALA A 547 -12.73 -3.81 -12.80
CA ALA A 547 -11.54 -3.72 -13.64
C ALA A 547 -11.58 -2.41 -14.43
N SER A 548 -10.44 -1.78 -14.63
CA SER A 548 -10.34 -0.59 -15.48
C SER A 548 -10.78 -0.97 -16.87
N VAL A 549 -12.01 -0.75 -17.09
CA VAL A 549 -12.63 -0.99 -18.36
C VAL A 549 -12.12 0.08 -19.31
N SER A 550 -11.68 -0.30 -20.48
CA SER A 550 -11.64 0.63 -21.59
C SER A 550 -13.01 1.30 -21.69
N ASN A 551 -13.07 2.51 -22.20
CA ASN A 551 -14.34 3.21 -22.37
C ASN A 551 -15.18 2.63 -23.51
N GLU A 552 -15.05 1.34 -23.79
CA GLU A 552 -15.94 0.69 -24.72
C GLU A 552 -17.30 0.54 -24.06
N ILE A 553 -18.20 1.25 -24.61
CA ILE A 553 -19.56 1.47 -24.18
C ILE A 553 -20.40 0.73 -25.21
N ASN A 554 -21.22 -0.22 -24.76
CA ASN A 554 -22.14 -0.88 -25.66
C ASN A 554 -23.54 -0.32 -25.50
N ASN A 555 -24.12 -0.07 -26.62
CA ASN A 555 -25.45 0.44 -26.76
C ASN A 555 -26.48 -0.71 -26.71
N VAL A 556 -27.31 -0.77 -25.66
CA VAL A 556 -28.27 -1.84 -25.44
C VAL A 556 -29.72 -1.39 -25.31
N SER A 557 -30.01 -0.10 -25.39
CA SER A 557 -31.40 0.37 -25.31
C SER A 557 -32.17 0.26 -26.64
N GLN A 558 -31.46 0.04 -27.72
CA GLN A 558 -32.09 -0.20 -29.03
C GLN A 558 -32.97 -1.44 -29.02
N HIS A 559 -34.03 -1.41 -29.77
CA HIS A 559 -34.97 -2.54 -29.84
C HIS A 559 -34.25 -3.86 -30.16
N ASN A 560 -34.59 -4.91 -29.41
CA ASN A 560 -33.99 -6.25 -29.50
C ASN A 560 -32.49 -6.41 -29.25
N LYS A 561 -31.74 -5.37 -28.93
CA LYS A 561 -30.36 -5.55 -28.50
C LYS A 561 -30.31 -6.17 -27.09
N VAL A 562 -29.45 -7.19 -26.94
CA VAL A 562 -29.34 -7.98 -25.74
C VAL A 562 -27.87 -8.12 -25.31
N LEU A 563 -27.59 -7.74 -24.07
CA LEU A 563 -26.33 -8.00 -23.40
C LEU A 563 -26.58 -9.07 -22.35
N LYS A 564 -25.77 -10.14 -22.35
CA LYS A 564 -25.93 -11.30 -21.45
C LYS A 564 -24.60 -11.65 -20.82
N GLN A 565 -24.52 -11.56 -19.48
CA GLN A 565 -23.37 -11.96 -18.69
C GLN A 565 -23.72 -13.17 -17.84
N THR A 566 -22.88 -14.20 -17.87
CA THR A 566 -22.93 -15.26 -16.89
C THR A 566 -21.87 -15.02 -15.82
N PHE A 567 -22.15 -15.40 -14.56
CA PHE A 567 -21.23 -15.31 -13.44
C PHE A 567 -21.57 -16.37 -12.39
N TYR A 568 -20.66 -16.57 -11.43
CA TYR A 568 -20.83 -17.53 -10.35
C TYR A 568 -20.84 -16.83 -9.01
N ALA A 569 -21.66 -17.27 -8.07
CA ALA A 569 -21.68 -16.78 -6.69
C ALA A 569 -21.90 -17.92 -5.71
N ASP A 570 -21.33 -17.78 -4.52
CA ASP A 570 -21.39 -18.75 -3.42
C ASP A 570 -21.74 -18.13 -2.07
N SER A 571 -22.19 -16.89 -2.05
CA SER A 571 -22.60 -16.20 -0.83
C SER A 571 -23.82 -15.32 -1.05
N ASP A 572 -24.59 -15.12 0.02
CA ASP A 572 -25.84 -14.38 0.04
C ASP A 572 -25.73 -12.99 -0.58
N PHE A 573 -26.72 -12.61 -1.41
CA PHE A 573 -26.81 -11.28 -1.99
C PHE A 573 -28.26 -10.82 -2.13
N ASN A 574 -28.46 -9.49 -2.16
CA ASN A 574 -29.79 -8.89 -2.35
C ASN A 574 -29.80 -7.68 -3.27
N LYS A 575 -28.66 -7.32 -3.83
CA LYS A 575 -28.52 -6.18 -4.77
C LYS A 575 -27.46 -6.44 -5.83
N LEU A 576 -27.74 -5.98 -7.04
CA LEU A 576 -26.75 -5.80 -8.09
C LEU A 576 -26.63 -4.31 -8.42
N SER A 577 -25.45 -3.84 -8.76
CA SER A 577 -25.17 -2.47 -9.19
C SER A 577 -24.39 -2.52 -10.49
N PHE A 578 -24.80 -1.72 -11.47
CA PHE A 578 -24.18 -1.61 -12.78
C PHE A 578 -23.70 -0.19 -13.00
N PHE A 579 -22.64 -0.03 -13.77
CA PHE A 579 -22.28 1.27 -14.32
C PHE A 579 -22.95 1.45 -15.66
N SER A 580 -23.74 2.50 -15.77
CA SER A 580 -24.46 2.87 -16.98
C SER A 580 -24.25 4.36 -17.25
N ILE A 581 -24.08 4.69 -18.52
CA ILE A 581 -23.97 6.07 -19.01
C ILE A 581 -25.21 6.32 -19.87
N ALA A 582 -26.00 7.36 -19.52
CA ALA A 582 -27.08 7.82 -20.37
C ALA A 582 -26.50 8.74 -21.45
N HIS A 583 -26.92 8.57 -22.71
CA HIS A 583 -26.48 9.44 -23.81
C HIS A 583 -27.25 10.77 -23.78
N PRO A 584 -26.57 11.90 -24.07
CA PRO A 584 -27.20 13.22 -24.01
C PRO A 584 -28.34 13.41 -24.99
N ASP A 585 -28.28 12.76 -26.14
CA ASP A 585 -29.23 13.00 -27.24
C ASP A 585 -30.53 12.21 -27.08
N ASN A 586 -30.66 11.34 -26.07
CA ASN A 586 -31.89 10.56 -25.88
C ASN A 586 -32.21 10.26 -24.41
N PRO A 587 -33.00 11.13 -23.74
CA PRO A 587 -33.30 11.01 -22.33
C PRO A 587 -34.32 9.93 -21.94
N SER A 588 -34.95 9.27 -22.89
CA SER A 588 -36.12 8.38 -22.64
C SER A 588 -35.87 6.90 -22.93
N SER A 589 -34.63 6.46 -23.07
CA SER A 589 -34.33 5.06 -23.36
C SER A 589 -34.85 4.11 -22.27
N LYS A 590 -35.47 2.99 -22.68
CA LYS A 590 -36.01 1.96 -21.81
C LYS A 590 -35.23 0.66 -21.97
N TYR A 591 -34.92 0.01 -20.87
CA TYR A 591 -34.26 -1.29 -20.88
C TYR A 591 -34.72 -2.15 -19.70
N LYS A 592 -34.69 -3.46 -19.89
CA LYS A 592 -35.12 -4.46 -18.91
C LYS A 592 -33.92 -5.26 -18.45
N ILE A 593 -33.74 -5.32 -17.15
CA ILE A 593 -32.72 -6.16 -16.50
C ILE A 593 -33.41 -7.36 -15.89
N THR A 594 -32.92 -8.57 -16.21
CA THR A 594 -33.44 -9.85 -15.71
C THR A 594 -32.28 -10.66 -15.15
N LEU A 595 -32.40 -11.13 -13.92
CA LEU A 595 -31.47 -12.08 -13.29
C LEU A 595 -32.11 -13.44 -13.18
N LYS A 596 -31.43 -14.49 -13.70
CA LYS A 596 -31.84 -15.89 -13.61
C LYS A 596 -30.79 -16.72 -12.89
N ASN A 597 -31.24 -17.71 -12.13
CA ASN A 597 -30.36 -18.70 -11.49
C ASN A 597 -29.99 -19.88 -12.43
N SER A 598 -29.22 -20.84 -11.92
CA SER A 598 -28.79 -22.05 -12.63
C SER A 598 -29.95 -22.84 -13.21
N LYS A 599 -31.12 -22.88 -12.54
CA LYS A 599 -32.36 -23.51 -12.99
C LYS A 599 -33.18 -22.65 -13.96
N LYS A 600 -32.61 -21.58 -14.52
CA LYS A 600 -33.27 -20.59 -15.41
C LYS A 600 -34.48 -19.88 -14.79
N LYS A 601 -34.71 -19.99 -13.46
CA LYS A 601 -35.77 -19.28 -12.75
C LYS A 601 -35.39 -17.80 -12.63
N VAL A 602 -36.35 -16.90 -12.89
CA VAL A 602 -36.18 -15.46 -12.69
C VAL A 602 -36.14 -15.17 -11.19
N ILE A 603 -35.02 -14.58 -10.73
CA ILE A 603 -34.83 -14.20 -9.33
C ILE A 603 -35.23 -12.73 -9.12
N ALA A 604 -34.88 -11.88 -10.08
CA ALA A 604 -35.23 -10.49 -10.07
C ALA A 604 -35.36 -9.97 -11.50
N GLU A 605 -36.31 -9.06 -11.69
CA GLU A 605 -36.56 -8.42 -12.96
C GLU A 605 -37.04 -6.99 -12.72
N LYS A 606 -36.55 -6.04 -13.53
CA LYS A 606 -37.00 -4.67 -13.46
C LYS A 606 -36.74 -3.94 -14.77
N THR A 607 -37.73 -3.13 -15.19
CA THR A 607 -37.60 -2.21 -16.30
C THR A 607 -37.15 -0.85 -15.75
N TYR A 608 -36.19 -0.24 -16.44
CA TYR A 608 -35.65 1.08 -16.11
C TYR A 608 -35.92 2.01 -17.27
N SER A 609 -36.19 3.26 -16.95
CA SER A 609 -36.16 4.38 -17.89
C SER A 609 -34.99 5.26 -17.52
N SER A 610 -34.14 5.61 -18.48
CA SER A 610 -33.11 6.59 -18.24
C SER A 610 -33.75 7.96 -18.19
N HIS A 611 -33.64 8.65 -17.06
CA HIS A 611 -33.85 10.10 -17.01
C HIS A 611 -32.47 10.73 -17.05
N TYR A 612 -32.25 11.54 -18.07
CA TYR A 612 -31.00 12.22 -18.29
C TYR A 612 -30.80 13.32 -17.22
N THR A 613 -29.64 13.31 -16.58
CA THR A 613 -29.06 14.49 -15.96
C THR A 613 -27.61 14.57 -16.42
N PHE A 614 -27.27 15.66 -17.10
CA PHE A 614 -25.90 16.00 -17.50
C PHE A 614 -24.93 15.69 -16.34
N GLU A 615 -23.80 15.04 -16.64
CA GLU A 615 -22.62 14.93 -15.78
C GLU A 615 -22.43 13.74 -14.82
N LYS A 616 -23.30 12.74 -14.69
CA LYS A 616 -22.97 11.64 -13.75
C LYS A 616 -23.26 10.26 -14.32
N THR A 617 -22.21 9.43 -14.42
CA THR A 617 -22.34 7.97 -14.43
C THR A 617 -23.27 7.55 -13.30
N LYS A 618 -24.44 7.04 -13.63
CA LYS A 618 -25.43 6.64 -12.63
C LYS A 618 -25.30 5.15 -12.34
N ASN A 619 -25.12 4.80 -11.07
CA ASN A 619 -25.25 3.41 -10.66
C ASN A 619 -26.70 2.97 -10.78
N VAL A 620 -26.98 2.04 -11.68
CA VAL A 620 -28.27 1.36 -11.77
C VAL A 620 -28.26 0.22 -10.73
N ILE A 621 -29.27 0.20 -9.86
CA ILE A 621 -29.37 -0.78 -8.79
C ILE A 621 -30.58 -1.69 -8.99
N LEU A 622 -30.34 -2.99 -9.25
CA LEU A 622 -31.35 -4.03 -9.21
C LEU A 622 -31.42 -4.59 -7.77
N LYS A 623 -32.52 -4.32 -7.07
CA LYS A 623 -32.80 -4.90 -5.74
C LYS A 623 -33.56 -6.20 -5.95
N LEU A 624 -33.17 -7.25 -5.24
CA LEU A 624 -33.91 -8.50 -5.18
C LEU A 624 -35.10 -8.38 -4.22
N PRO A 625 -36.24 -9.05 -4.48
CA PRO A 625 -37.38 -9.05 -3.56
C PRO A 625 -37.05 -9.66 -2.21
N LYS A 626 -36.20 -10.69 -2.20
CA LYS A 626 -35.66 -11.38 -1.00
C LYS A 626 -34.16 -11.57 -1.17
N THR A 627 -33.45 -11.75 -0.05
CA THR A 627 -32.08 -12.24 -0.08
C THR A 627 -32.05 -13.60 -0.77
N TYR A 628 -31.13 -13.74 -1.72
CA TYR A 628 -30.86 -14.99 -2.41
C TYR A 628 -29.64 -15.65 -1.79
N SER A 629 -29.79 -16.93 -1.40
CA SER A 629 -28.70 -17.74 -0.87
C SER A 629 -28.31 -18.78 -1.94
N PRO A 630 -27.19 -18.58 -2.64
CA PRO A 630 -26.72 -19.50 -3.66
C PRO A 630 -26.31 -20.84 -3.09
N THR A 631 -26.43 -21.88 -3.87
CA THR A 631 -25.68 -23.13 -3.66
C THR A 631 -24.19 -22.88 -3.97
N HIS A 632 -23.31 -23.79 -3.54
CA HIS A 632 -21.87 -23.62 -3.78
C HIS A 632 -21.59 -23.44 -5.28
N ASN A 633 -20.91 -22.32 -5.62
CA ASN A 633 -20.53 -21.96 -6.99
C ASN A 633 -21.71 -21.96 -7.98
N GLU A 634 -22.86 -21.43 -7.57
CA GLU A 634 -24.06 -21.41 -8.41
C GLU A 634 -23.90 -20.42 -9.58
N LYS A 635 -24.26 -20.90 -10.78
CA LYS A 635 -24.22 -20.10 -12.01
C LYS A 635 -25.45 -19.23 -12.15
N PHE A 636 -25.24 -17.95 -12.44
CA PHE A 636 -26.26 -16.96 -12.72
C PHE A 636 -26.15 -16.44 -14.13
N THR A 637 -27.30 -16.00 -14.67
CA THR A 637 -27.37 -15.32 -15.95
C THR A 637 -28.06 -13.96 -15.78
N LEU A 638 -27.32 -12.92 -16.04
CA LEU A 638 -27.79 -11.55 -16.10
C LEU A 638 -28.07 -11.19 -17.54
N THR A 639 -29.26 -10.65 -17.83
CA THR A 639 -29.64 -10.19 -19.16
C THR A 639 -30.10 -8.75 -19.10
N ILE A 640 -29.55 -7.90 -19.95
CA ILE A 640 -30.01 -6.53 -20.18
C ILE A 640 -30.54 -6.45 -21.62
N LYS A 641 -31.84 -6.15 -21.76
CA LYS A 641 -32.50 -6.06 -23.04
C LYS A 641 -33.01 -4.65 -23.27
N GLY A 642 -32.67 -4.05 -24.40
CA GLY A 642 -33.22 -2.80 -24.86
C GLY A 642 -34.68 -2.95 -25.23
N LEU A 643 -35.51 -1.97 -24.87
CA LEU A 643 -36.95 -1.88 -25.13
C LEU A 643 -37.31 -0.62 -25.92
N GLY A 644 -36.35 0.26 -26.18
CA GLY A 644 -36.54 1.50 -26.88
C GLY A 644 -36.55 1.35 -28.39
N ALA A 645 -36.83 2.44 -29.12
CA ALA A 645 -36.69 2.51 -30.55
C ALA A 645 -35.20 2.41 -30.97
N ASP A 646 -34.94 2.23 -32.27
CA ASP A 646 -33.56 2.11 -32.79
C ASP A 646 -32.69 3.36 -32.56
N SER A 647 -33.31 4.52 -32.38
CA SER A 647 -32.66 5.79 -32.00
C SER A 647 -32.34 5.89 -30.53
N ASP A 648 -32.98 5.07 -29.67
CA ASP A 648 -32.85 5.12 -28.22
C ASP A 648 -31.70 4.25 -27.75
N TYR A 649 -30.72 4.76 -27.00
CA TYR A 649 -29.64 3.92 -26.49
C TYR A 649 -29.21 4.27 -25.08
N GLN A 650 -28.88 3.23 -24.34
CA GLN A 650 -28.29 3.27 -23.02
C GLN A 650 -27.01 2.46 -23.06
N GLU A 651 -25.96 3.04 -22.56
CA GLU A 651 -24.63 2.45 -22.61
C GLU A 651 -24.28 1.76 -21.30
N PHE A 652 -23.67 0.57 -21.39
CA PHE A 652 -23.16 -0.19 -20.26
C PHE A 652 -21.67 -0.46 -20.45
N ASN A 653 -20.90 -0.24 -19.39
CA ASN A 653 -19.47 -0.46 -19.43
C ASN A 653 -19.14 -1.94 -19.32
N TYR A 654 -18.31 -2.43 -20.23
CA TYR A 654 -17.75 -3.78 -20.20
C TYR A 654 -16.28 -3.74 -20.63
N SER A 655 -15.50 -4.79 -20.30
CA SER A 655 -14.18 -5.01 -20.87
C SER A 655 -14.30 -5.57 -22.29
N ASP A 656 -13.41 -5.18 -23.18
CA ASP A 656 -13.41 -5.67 -24.55
C ASP A 656 -12.62 -6.98 -24.73
N SER A 657 -12.68 -7.56 -25.94
CA SER A 657 -12.02 -8.81 -26.29
C SER A 657 -10.48 -8.76 -26.22
N SER A 658 -9.88 -7.58 -26.14
CA SER A 658 -8.43 -7.37 -26.05
C SER A 658 -7.91 -7.33 -24.62
N GLN A 659 -8.81 -7.30 -23.62
CA GLN A 659 -8.48 -7.13 -22.21
C GLN A 659 -8.51 -8.45 -21.43
N ILE A 660 -7.99 -8.41 -20.18
CA ILE A 660 -7.99 -9.54 -19.27
C ILE A 660 -9.42 -9.93 -18.92
N ASP A 661 -9.77 -11.19 -19.10
CA ASP A 661 -10.98 -11.79 -18.54
C ASP A 661 -10.77 -11.98 -17.02
N CYS A 662 -11.51 -11.21 -16.23
CA CYS A 662 -11.33 -11.15 -14.77
C CYS A 662 -12.41 -11.89 -13.99
N LEU A 663 -13.53 -12.24 -14.61
CA LEU A 663 -14.67 -12.85 -13.96
C LEU A 663 -14.97 -14.20 -14.60
N PRO A 664 -15.02 -15.30 -13.81
CA PRO A 664 -15.45 -16.58 -14.37
C PRO A 664 -16.87 -16.48 -14.94
N GLY A 665 -17.02 -16.71 -16.23
CA GLY A 665 -18.29 -16.60 -16.92
C GLY A 665 -18.13 -16.27 -18.40
N GLU A 666 -19.18 -15.79 -19.04
CA GLU A 666 -19.19 -15.45 -20.46
C GLU A 666 -20.05 -14.21 -20.68
N LEU A 667 -19.50 -13.21 -21.37
CA LEU A 667 -20.23 -12.07 -21.86
C LEU A 667 -20.65 -12.33 -23.31
N LYS A 668 -21.95 -12.14 -23.62
CA LYS A 668 -22.49 -12.18 -24.97
C LYS A 668 -23.18 -10.86 -25.31
N ILE A 669 -22.91 -10.35 -26.50
CA ILE A 669 -23.60 -9.20 -27.06
C ILE A 669 -24.32 -9.66 -28.33
N ASN A 670 -25.65 -9.55 -28.32
CA ASN A 670 -26.51 -10.05 -29.41
C ASN A 670 -26.22 -11.51 -29.82
N GLY A 671 -25.96 -12.36 -28.79
CA GLY A 671 -25.66 -13.78 -28.96
C GLY A 671 -24.21 -14.10 -29.30
N LYS A 672 -23.39 -13.14 -29.69
CA LYS A 672 -21.97 -13.34 -30.01
C LYS A 672 -21.15 -13.28 -28.70
N PRO A 673 -20.31 -14.28 -28.40
CA PRO A 673 -19.44 -14.25 -27.23
C PRO A 673 -18.37 -13.16 -27.39
N ILE A 674 -18.04 -12.52 -26.29
CA ILE A 674 -16.97 -11.52 -26.17
C ILE A 674 -16.05 -11.96 -25.05
N ASN A 675 -14.76 -11.95 -25.30
CA ASN A 675 -13.75 -12.21 -24.28
C ASN A 675 -13.61 -10.96 -23.40
N GLY A 676 -14.41 -10.88 -22.36
CA GLY A 676 -14.45 -9.75 -21.42
C GLY A 676 -15.68 -9.83 -20.53
N ASP A 677 -15.85 -8.85 -19.67
CA ASP A 677 -16.86 -8.83 -18.62
C ASP A 677 -17.63 -7.53 -18.52
N LEU A 678 -18.91 -7.63 -18.24
CA LEU A 678 -19.73 -6.50 -17.83
C LEU A 678 -19.23 -5.92 -16.50
N LYS A 679 -19.15 -4.60 -16.41
CA LYS A 679 -18.81 -3.92 -15.17
C LYS A 679 -20.01 -3.90 -14.22
N PHE A 680 -20.00 -4.76 -13.21
CA PHE A 680 -21.05 -4.82 -12.21
C PHE A 680 -20.52 -5.20 -10.83
N GLY A 681 -21.35 -4.99 -9.81
CA GLY A 681 -21.09 -5.44 -8.44
C GLY A 681 -22.31 -6.16 -7.87
N LEU A 682 -22.04 -7.23 -7.13
CA LEU A 682 -23.00 -8.01 -6.36
C LEU A 682 -22.85 -7.67 -4.87
N PHE A 683 -23.95 -7.35 -4.19
CA PHE A 683 -23.91 -6.84 -2.82
C PHE A 683 -24.94 -7.52 -1.93
N TYR A 684 -24.53 -7.71 -0.67
CA TYR A 684 -25.45 -8.00 0.43
C TYR A 684 -25.59 -6.76 1.30
N THR A 685 -26.82 -6.33 1.54
CA THR A 685 -27.11 -5.16 2.37
C THR A 685 -28.01 -5.59 3.52
N GLU A 686 -27.55 -5.36 4.74
CA GLU A 686 -28.25 -5.72 5.97
C GLU A 686 -28.14 -4.62 7.03
N ARG A 687 -29.04 -4.68 8.01
CA ARG A 687 -28.85 -3.96 9.26
C ARG A 687 -28.19 -4.88 10.27
N THR A 688 -27.06 -4.48 10.79
CA THR A 688 -26.26 -5.30 11.71
C THR A 688 -25.49 -4.43 12.68
N THR A 689 -24.92 -5.04 13.72
CA THR A 689 -23.98 -4.39 14.64
C THR A 689 -22.55 -4.55 14.11
N LEU A 690 -21.63 -3.72 14.60
CA LEU A 690 -20.20 -3.82 14.21
C LEU A 690 -19.61 -5.15 14.63
N MET A 691 -19.92 -5.59 15.85
CA MET A 691 -19.52 -6.89 16.38
C MET A 691 -20.58 -7.35 17.39
N SER A 692 -20.81 -8.66 17.51
CA SER A 692 -21.66 -9.20 18.57
C SER A 692 -21.04 -8.93 19.94
N LEU A 693 -21.86 -8.74 20.97
CA LEU A 693 -21.37 -8.48 22.33
C LEU A 693 -20.38 -9.56 22.85
N PRO A 694 -20.66 -10.87 22.70
CA PRO A 694 -19.72 -11.88 23.13
C PRO A 694 -18.35 -11.79 22.42
N ALA A 695 -18.36 -11.54 21.10
CA ALA A 695 -17.13 -11.41 20.33
C ALA A 695 -16.32 -10.16 20.75
N TYR A 696 -17.00 -9.05 21.04
CA TYR A 696 -16.34 -7.82 21.50
C TYR A 696 -15.77 -7.96 22.90
N LEU A 697 -16.49 -8.58 23.83
CA LEU A 697 -15.99 -8.86 25.18
C LEU A 697 -14.81 -9.85 25.14
N THR A 698 -14.86 -10.85 24.29
CA THR A 698 -13.73 -11.76 24.05
C THR A 698 -12.49 -11.01 23.56
N LEU A 699 -12.65 -10.09 22.63
CA LEU A 699 -11.55 -9.25 22.16
C LEU A 699 -10.95 -8.41 23.29
N ILE A 700 -11.80 -7.77 24.11
CA ILE A 700 -11.34 -6.99 25.27
C ILE A 700 -10.60 -7.89 26.27
N ALA A 701 -11.11 -9.10 26.55
CA ALA A 701 -10.46 -10.06 27.44
C ALA A 701 -9.09 -10.51 26.92
N ILE A 702 -8.96 -10.77 25.61
CA ILE A 702 -7.67 -11.09 24.98
C ILE A 702 -6.69 -9.94 25.12
N ILE A 703 -7.13 -8.71 24.91
CA ILE A 703 -6.30 -7.51 25.07
C ILE A 703 -5.86 -7.36 26.54
N ALA A 704 -6.78 -7.50 27.50
CA ALA A 704 -6.46 -7.41 28.92
C ALA A 704 -5.48 -8.50 29.35
N LEU A 705 -5.62 -9.73 28.84
CA LEU A 705 -4.67 -10.80 29.09
C LEU A 705 -3.29 -10.50 28.50
N ALA A 706 -3.23 -9.96 27.29
CA ALA A 706 -1.98 -9.56 26.64
C ALA A 706 -1.27 -8.48 27.47
N GLU A 707 -1.99 -7.47 27.96
CA GLU A 707 -1.44 -6.43 28.84
C GLU A 707 -0.95 -6.99 30.18
N ALA A 708 -1.69 -7.94 30.76
CA ALA A 708 -1.24 -8.63 31.97
C ALA A 708 0.06 -9.42 31.74
N LEU A 709 0.20 -10.12 30.61
CA LEU A 709 1.42 -10.84 30.24
C LEU A 709 2.60 -9.89 30.02
N VAL A 710 2.36 -8.75 29.38
CA VAL A 710 3.37 -7.68 29.23
C VAL A 710 3.81 -7.16 30.58
N TYR A 711 2.86 -6.87 31.49
CA TYR A 711 3.16 -6.46 32.87
C TYR A 711 4.03 -7.48 33.59
N ILE A 712 3.66 -8.77 33.59
CA ILE A 712 4.42 -9.85 34.21
C ILE A 712 5.82 -9.95 33.61
N SER A 713 5.95 -9.88 32.29
CA SER A 713 7.23 -9.96 31.58
C SER A 713 8.19 -8.83 31.96
N LEU A 714 7.69 -7.62 32.16
CA LEU A 714 8.51 -6.44 32.40
C LEU A 714 8.75 -6.17 33.89
N PHE A 715 7.70 -6.29 34.72
CA PHE A 715 7.67 -5.75 36.06
C PHE A 715 7.69 -6.77 37.19
N LYS A 716 7.36 -8.05 36.96
CA LYS A 716 7.44 -9.08 38.00
C LYS A 716 8.89 -9.45 38.25
N LYS A 717 9.40 -9.24 39.47
CA LYS A 717 10.73 -9.73 39.90
C LYS A 717 10.71 -11.26 39.79
N LYS A 718 11.65 -11.86 39.04
CA LYS A 718 12.02 -13.26 39.29
C LYS A 718 12.72 -13.29 40.64
N ASN A 719 12.11 -13.89 41.64
CA ASN A 719 12.83 -14.37 42.82
C ASN A 719 13.76 -15.49 42.32
N TYR A 720 14.96 -15.13 41.91
CA TYR A 720 16.06 -16.08 41.89
C TYR A 720 16.47 -16.24 43.34
N ASN A 721 15.87 -17.21 44.02
CA ASN A 721 16.58 -17.85 45.13
C ASN A 721 17.80 -18.51 44.50
N LEU A 722 18.92 -17.81 44.55
CA LEU A 722 20.24 -18.39 44.48
C LEU A 722 20.38 -19.23 45.77
N THR A 723 19.86 -20.45 45.77
CA THR A 723 20.42 -21.50 46.58
C THR A 723 21.86 -21.68 46.10
N LYS A 724 22.77 -21.10 46.84
CA LYS A 724 24.18 -21.45 46.81
C LYS A 724 24.29 -22.96 46.85
N ARG A 725 24.85 -23.56 45.82
CA ARG A 725 25.69 -24.75 45.90
C ARG A 725 26.84 -24.59 44.92
#